data_595c053c2b93f23ff488a1679e044b07
#
_entry.id   595c053c2b93f23ff488a1679e044b07
#
_cell.length_a   1.000
_cell.length_b   1.000
_cell.length_c   1.000
_cell.angle_alpha   90.00
_cell.angle_beta   90.00
_cell.angle_gamma   90.00
#
_symmetry.space_group_name_H-M   'P 1'
#
loop_
_entity.id
_entity.type
_entity.pdbx_description
1 polymer ?
#
loop_
_entity_poly.entity_id
_entity_poly.type
_entity_poly.pdbx_seq_one_letter_code
_entity_poly.pdbx_strand_id
1 'polypeptide(L)'
;MRGLGNWLRSQPRWLQHAAHLLHEQGKLSDQDHAALADRCKREAQGDPDSHGPYRELRPAALVEGLAERRRSLRLNSIEDVVGINALAPANVLNFGEQPLSVVYGGNGAGKSGYMRILKHVCNARARGELLPNVFAQAAETRRCSVSFTLDGESRKVDWSPGDDPVEALRSVAIFDRACEQVYVNEEHEAVYEPPQLALLRQLVHACDHVRQALETERGAMSSRLPRMPPEYESTDAHSWLTSLDAAASRETVDAYCAWSKDEEDRLDELNRRLAEADPKQRAAIVRGRAAELEALKLQLAEANEGLSEPVFGEMEAARQKARRRRGAADHQAESVSSGLPIAGVGSEAWRELWEAARRYSEATAYPESPFPVVAEPCHCVLCQQQLDVAAATRLAEFAALAEGKLELDAALAEQAVEELVSCMPTVPAPDDVDAILDRAGIGDDAERALLVRHLDELRRRREALATQSEGQLVVDLALDEGARNAVVDLMNRCLEVAAELLRKAEQDAKGIDRDRLRAEQRELAARRWLSHQREAVGEEIERLKVLAMLERAKKLAATNKLSRQATKLSRELVTQAIESRFRSELDRLGANHLKVEIRRTRTTKGRVRHRLVLKTGMGHGAGAILSDGENRVASLAACFADFLAEDQDVPFVFDDPMSSLDQEHEDRVAERLVHLARDRQVIVFTHRLPFVIALIEAAKAREIAPDVSSLERTRWGAGVPANLPLRAQPVKKALNRLAGEDLAAVRKAEQERSSEDLRSRTAVLCRDIRITLENIVEKELLADVVGRFRRPVTTQGKLHKVARVQPADCELIEEMMTKYSRYVHAQPGESPVSLPEAAEMEADLARLIEWLAEFSKR
;
A
#
# COMPACT_ATOMS: atom_id res chain seq x y z
N MET A 1 -6.35 32.33 13.40
CA MET A 1 -6.28 32.99 12.07
C MET A 1 -5.34 34.20 12.01
N ARG A 2 -5.39 35.15 12.94
CA ARG A 2 -4.42 36.27 12.98
C ARG A 2 -2.94 35.82 13.05
N GLY A 3 -2.64 34.64 13.58
CA GLY A 3 -1.28 34.10 13.72
C GLY A 3 -0.58 33.72 12.42
N LEU A 4 -1.27 33.10 11.45
CA LEU A 4 -0.66 32.69 10.18
C LEU A 4 -0.32 33.88 9.29
N GLY A 5 -1.22 34.88 9.20
CA GLY A 5 -0.94 36.10 8.44
C GLY A 5 0.24 36.89 8.96
N ASN A 6 0.36 37.03 10.31
CA ASN A 6 1.54 37.66 10.92
C ASN A 6 2.81 36.87 10.69
N TRP A 7 2.74 35.55 10.72
CA TRP A 7 3.90 34.70 10.44
C TRP A 7 4.32 34.80 8.96
N LEU A 8 3.37 34.84 8.01
CA LEU A 8 3.69 35.01 6.58
C LEU A 8 4.41 36.35 6.31
N ARG A 9 4.04 37.43 7.00
CA ARG A 9 4.73 38.72 6.88
C ARG A 9 6.20 38.68 7.30
N SER A 10 6.58 37.73 8.14
CA SER A 10 7.99 37.54 8.56
C SER A 10 8.79 36.64 7.57
N GLN A 11 8.17 36.16 6.51
CA GLN A 11 8.84 35.33 5.50
C GLN A 11 9.43 36.21 4.37
N PRO A 12 10.29 35.64 3.49
CA PRO A 12 10.81 36.33 2.33
C PRO A 12 9.69 36.95 1.46
N ARG A 13 9.94 38.14 0.87
CA ARG A 13 8.94 38.90 0.13
C ARG A 13 8.41 38.13 -1.09
N TRP A 14 9.25 37.37 -1.80
CA TRP A 14 8.84 36.52 -2.90
C TRP A 14 7.81 35.45 -2.45
N LEU A 15 8.00 34.89 -1.25
CA LEU A 15 7.10 33.89 -0.68
C LEU A 15 5.77 34.52 -0.23
N GLN A 16 5.81 35.73 0.27
CA GLN A 16 4.60 36.49 0.57
C GLN A 16 3.80 36.80 -0.68
N HIS A 17 4.50 37.12 -1.80
CA HIS A 17 3.87 37.32 -3.11
C HIS A 17 3.26 36.02 -3.66
N ALA A 18 3.95 34.87 -3.51
CA ALA A 18 3.40 33.56 -3.84
C ALA A 18 2.10 33.27 -3.07
N ALA A 19 2.07 33.59 -1.76
CA ALA A 19 0.87 33.43 -0.94
C ALA A 19 -0.28 34.32 -1.41
N HIS A 20 0.00 35.52 -1.87
CA HIS A 20 -0.99 36.43 -2.44
C HIS A 20 -1.58 35.88 -3.78
N LEU A 21 -0.72 35.43 -4.69
CA LEU A 21 -1.17 34.82 -5.96
C LEU A 21 -2.02 33.58 -5.71
N LEU A 22 -1.61 32.70 -4.79
CA LEU A 22 -2.39 31.53 -4.42
C LEU A 22 -3.76 31.89 -3.84
N HIS A 23 -3.83 32.98 -3.09
CA HIS A 23 -5.10 33.47 -2.57
C HIS A 23 -6.03 34.00 -3.66
N GLU A 24 -5.51 34.73 -4.64
CA GLU A 24 -6.30 35.30 -5.75
C GLU A 24 -6.72 34.27 -6.79
N GLN A 25 -5.83 33.37 -7.15
CA GLN A 25 -5.96 32.47 -8.30
C GLN A 25 -6.26 31.01 -7.90
N GLY A 26 -6.05 30.65 -6.63
CA GLY A 26 -6.23 29.28 -6.10
C GLY A 26 -5.11 28.32 -6.51
N LYS A 27 -4.43 28.55 -7.63
CA LYS A 27 -3.35 27.71 -8.16
C LYS A 27 -2.33 28.57 -8.92
N LEU A 28 -1.04 28.22 -8.79
CA LEU A 28 0.03 28.84 -9.56
C LEU A 28 0.19 28.15 -10.92
N SER A 29 0.38 28.95 -11.98
CA SER A 29 0.76 28.49 -13.31
C SER A 29 2.30 28.32 -13.41
N ASP A 30 2.76 27.66 -14.47
CA ASP A 30 4.20 27.55 -14.74
C ASP A 30 4.85 28.93 -14.95
N GLN A 31 4.09 29.89 -15.52
CA GLN A 31 4.55 31.26 -15.68
C GLN A 31 4.71 31.97 -14.33
N ASP A 32 3.79 31.72 -13.37
CA ASP A 32 3.92 32.25 -12.01
C ASP A 32 5.14 31.67 -11.32
N HIS A 33 5.39 30.36 -11.44
CA HIS A 33 6.56 29.71 -10.87
C HIS A 33 7.87 30.30 -11.41
N ALA A 34 7.96 30.57 -12.71
CA ALA A 34 9.13 31.22 -13.32
C ALA A 34 9.31 32.65 -12.78
N ALA A 35 8.24 33.44 -12.70
CA ALA A 35 8.28 34.78 -12.15
C ALA A 35 8.70 34.82 -10.66
N LEU A 36 8.22 33.83 -9.88
CA LEU A 36 8.59 33.68 -8.47
C LEU A 36 10.07 33.31 -8.29
N ALA A 37 10.63 32.48 -9.19
CA ALA A 37 12.05 32.15 -9.18
C ALA A 37 12.90 33.40 -9.43
N ASP A 38 12.52 34.26 -10.39
CA ASP A 38 13.21 35.51 -10.66
C ASP A 38 13.10 36.51 -9.50
N ARG A 39 11.94 36.61 -8.86
CA ARG A 39 11.79 37.43 -7.63
C ARG A 39 12.69 36.93 -6.49
N CYS A 40 12.77 35.59 -6.30
CA CYS A 40 13.63 34.99 -5.30
C CYS A 40 15.12 35.30 -5.54
N LYS A 41 15.58 35.24 -6.80
CA LYS A 41 16.94 35.61 -7.19
C LYS A 41 17.27 37.06 -6.85
N ARG A 42 16.39 37.98 -7.16
CA ARG A 42 16.60 39.42 -6.89
C ARG A 42 16.60 39.71 -5.40
N GLU A 43 15.70 39.11 -4.64
CA GLU A 43 15.75 39.23 -3.20
C GLU A 43 17.06 38.70 -2.63
N ALA A 44 17.63 37.65 -3.20
CA ALA A 44 18.95 37.13 -2.84
C ALA A 44 20.10 38.07 -3.21
N GLN A 45 19.92 38.97 -4.19
CA GLN A 45 20.85 40.01 -4.58
C GLN A 45 20.76 41.27 -3.69
N GLY A 46 19.70 41.36 -2.86
CA GLY A 46 19.47 42.52 -1.99
C GLY A 46 18.56 43.59 -2.62
N ASP A 47 17.91 43.28 -3.75
CA ASP A 47 16.97 44.17 -4.45
C ASP A 47 15.58 43.53 -4.53
N PRO A 48 14.80 43.47 -3.44
CA PRO A 48 13.51 42.80 -3.42
C PRO A 48 12.41 43.62 -4.13
N ASP A 49 12.58 44.91 -4.37
CA ASP A 49 11.53 45.80 -4.83
C ASP A 49 11.59 46.13 -6.34
N SER A 50 12.56 45.61 -7.09
CA SER A 50 12.81 45.96 -8.49
C SER A 50 11.72 45.46 -9.49
N HIS A 51 10.67 44.77 -9.00
CA HIS A 51 9.62 44.16 -9.84
C HIS A 51 8.19 44.62 -9.53
N GLY A 52 7.97 45.91 -9.35
CA GLY A 52 6.63 46.47 -9.20
C GLY A 52 6.04 46.29 -7.80
N PRO A 53 4.85 46.86 -7.53
CA PRO A 53 4.31 46.96 -6.20
C PRO A 53 4.07 45.57 -5.59
N TYR A 54 4.69 45.34 -4.48
CA TYR A 54 4.41 44.22 -3.58
C TYR A 54 2.98 44.41 -3.06
N ARG A 55 2.09 43.46 -3.34
CA ARG A 55 0.75 43.47 -2.75
C ARG A 55 0.79 42.78 -1.41
N GLU A 56 0.58 43.55 -0.36
CA GLU A 56 0.57 43.05 1.03
C GLU A 56 -0.63 42.13 1.26
N LEU A 57 -0.37 40.94 1.75
CA LEU A 57 -1.40 39.97 2.05
C LEU A 57 -2.24 40.48 3.23
N ARG A 58 -3.52 40.80 3.01
CA ARG A 58 -4.43 41.16 4.09
C ARG A 58 -4.81 39.91 4.87
N PRO A 59 -4.55 39.83 6.21
CA PRO A 59 -4.83 38.60 6.98
C PRO A 59 -6.30 38.17 6.99
N ALA A 60 -7.22 39.11 6.78
CA ALA A 60 -8.67 38.83 6.69
C ALA A 60 -9.04 38.13 5.38
N ALA A 61 -8.38 38.48 4.29
CA ALA A 61 -8.66 37.91 2.97
C ALA A 61 -8.30 36.41 2.87
N LEU A 62 -7.28 35.96 3.62
CA LEU A 62 -6.92 34.53 3.69
C LEU A 62 -8.06 33.61 4.18
N VAL A 63 -9.10 34.17 4.77
CA VAL A 63 -10.22 33.42 5.36
C VAL A 63 -11.39 33.29 4.39
N GLU A 64 -11.62 34.30 3.57
CA GLU A 64 -12.80 34.40 2.70
C GLU A 64 -12.61 33.77 1.31
N GLY A 65 -11.39 33.75 0.80
CA GLY A 65 -11.13 33.29 -0.58
C GLY A 65 -10.78 31.80 -0.72
N LEU A 66 -10.39 31.12 0.38
CA LEU A 66 -10.03 29.70 0.39
C LEU A 66 -11.21 28.78 0.75
N ALA A 67 -12.43 29.31 0.89
CA ALA A 67 -13.62 28.47 0.92
C ALA A 67 -13.76 27.82 -0.46
N GLU A 68 -13.27 26.59 -0.61
CA GLU A 68 -13.52 25.79 -1.80
C GLU A 68 -15.02 25.81 -2.08
N ARG A 69 -15.41 26.09 -3.33
CA ARG A 69 -16.79 25.88 -3.77
C ARG A 69 -17.14 24.44 -3.42
N ARG A 70 -18.22 24.26 -2.63
CA ARG A 70 -18.77 22.92 -2.35
C ARG A 70 -18.90 22.21 -3.68
N ARG A 71 -18.05 21.21 -3.92
CA ARG A 71 -18.19 20.36 -5.08
C ARG A 71 -19.23 19.32 -4.77
N SER A 72 -20.23 19.22 -5.62
CA SER A 72 -21.21 18.14 -5.57
C SER A 72 -20.75 17.03 -6.50
N LEU A 73 -20.50 15.85 -5.94
CA LEU A 73 -20.10 14.68 -6.69
C LEU A 73 -21.05 13.53 -6.41
N ARG A 74 -21.51 12.85 -7.47
CA ARG A 74 -22.35 11.68 -7.38
C ARG A 74 -21.86 10.57 -8.30
N LEU A 75 -21.72 9.36 -7.81
CA LEU A 75 -21.48 8.16 -8.61
C LEU A 75 -22.83 7.67 -9.16
N ASN A 76 -22.91 7.46 -10.50
CA ASN A 76 -24.13 7.03 -11.16
C ASN A 76 -24.12 5.55 -11.48
N SER A 77 -23.09 5.06 -12.19
CA SER A 77 -22.99 3.66 -12.62
C SER A 77 -21.56 3.20 -12.88
N ILE A 78 -21.40 1.89 -12.89
CA ILE A 78 -20.23 1.19 -13.47
C ILE A 78 -20.78 0.30 -14.56
N GLU A 79 -20.26 0.42 -15.76
CA GLU A 79 -20.73 -0.22 -16.97
C GLU A 79 -19.59 -0.73 -17.84
N ASP A 80 -19.93 -1.48 -18.87
CA ASP A 80 -18.99 -1.96 -19.89
C ASP A 80 -17.75 -2.67 -19.31
N VAL A 81 -17.93 -3.38 -18.19
CA VAL A 81 -16.85 -4.11 -17.54
C VAL A 81 -16.47 -5.32 -18.37
N VAL A 82 -15.20 -5.40 -18.77
CA VAL A 82 -14.65 -6.51 -19.57
C VAL A 82 -13.34 -6.98 -18.94
N GLY A 83 -13.15 -8.28 -18.80
CA GLY A 83 -11.90 -8.91 -18.40
C GLY A 83 -11.43 -8.62 -16.97
N ILE A 84 -12.24 -7.98 -16.13
CA ILE A 84 -11.88 -7.61 -14.74
C ILE A 84 -12.49 -8.62 -13.78
N ASN A 85 -11.65 -9.32 -13.02
CA ASN A 85 -12.05 -10.41 -12.14
C ASN A 85 -13.00 -11.38 -12.88
N ALA A 86 -13.96 -11.98 -12.19
CA ALA A 86 -14.97 -12.84 -12.82
C ALA A 86 -16.30 -12.11 -13.07
N LEU A 87 -16.27 -10.78 -13.29
CA LEU A 87 -17.46 -10.01 -13.58
C LEU A 87 -17.96 -10.35 -15.00
N ALA A 88 -19.26 -10.56 -15.11
CA ALA A 88 -19.90 -10.81 -16.39
C ALA A 88 -19.92 -9.54 -17.24
N PRO A 89 -19.60 -9.63 -18.54
CA PRO A 89 -19.60 -8.46 -19.43
C PRO A 89 -21.03 -7.93 -19.68
N ALA A 90 -21.11 -6.70 -20.21
CA ALA A 90 -22.35 -6.06 -20.64
C ALA A 90 -23.42 -5.84 -19.55
N ASN A 91 -23.02 -5.83 -18.28
CA ASN A 91 -23.89 -5.48 -17.17
C ASN A 91 -23.64 -4.05 -16.72
N VAL A 92 -24.69 -3.41 -16.23
CA VAL A 92 -24.64 -2.07 -15.65
C VAL A 92 -24.97 -2.18 -14.17
N LEU A 93 -24.03 -1.80 -13.30
CA LEU A 93 -24.31 -1.56 -11.90
C LEU A 93 -24.70 -0.09 -11.72
N ASN A 94 -25.99 0.16 -11.58
CA ASN A 94 -26.53 1.49 -11.33
C ASN A 94 -26.68 1.71 -9.83
N PHE A 95 -26.22 2.88 -9.34
CA PHE A 95 -26.35 3.29 -7.94
C PHE A 95 -27.65 4.04 -7.64
N GLY A 96 -28.49 4.27 -8.65
CA GLY A 96 -29.77 4.94 -8.51
C GLY A 96 -29.67 6.45 -8.30
N GLU A 97 -30.83 7.08 -8.05
CA GLU A 97 -30.94 8.53 -7.86
C GLU A 97 -31.08 8.96 -6.40
N GLN A 98 -31.35 8.00 -5.53
CA GLN A 98 -31.53 8.30 -4.10
C GLN A 98 -30.20 8.52 -3.39
N PRO A 99 -30.17 9.25 -2.27
CA PRO A 99 -28.95 9.50 -1.53
C PRO A 99 -28.38 8.25 -0.84
N LEU A 100 -29.19 7.22 -0.60
CA LEU A 100 -28.78 5.93 -0.08
C LEU A 100 -28.93 4.85 -1.14
N SER A 101 -27.84 4.21 -1.52
CA SER A 101 -27.82 3.08 -2.44
C SER A 101 -27.31 1.82 -1.71
N VAL A 102 -28.08 0.75 -1.78
CA VAL A 102 -27.71 -0.52 -1.15
C VAL A 102 -27.57 -1.60 -2.24
N VAL A 103 -26.39 -2.15 -2.37
CA VAL A 103 -26.08 -3.24 -3.33
C VAL A 103 -25.96 -4.55 -2.57
N TYR A 104 -27.01 -5.35 -2.61
CA TYR A 104 -27.02 -6.67 -1.99
C TYR A 104 -26.46 -7.72 -2.94
N GLY A 105 -25.79 -8.73 -2.39
CA GLY A 105 -25.40 -9.91 -3.17
C GLY A 105 -24.76 -10.96 -2.27
N GLY A 106 -25.05 -12.21 -2.51
CA GLY A 106 -24.43 -13.32 -1.79
C GLY A 106 -22.90 -13.36 -1.96
N ASN A 107 -22.24 -14.27 -1.26
CA ASN A 107 -20.81 -14.50 -1.45
C ASN A 107 -20.55 -14.96 -2.89
N GLY A 108 -19.54 -14.36 -3.53
CA GLY A 108 -19.22 -14.62 -4.93
C GLY A 108 -20.12 -13.89 -5.96
N ALA A 109 -21.08 -13.07 -5.54
CA ALA A 109 -21.97 -12.31 -6.42
C ALA A 109 -21.31 -11.16 -7.20
N GLY A 110 -20.02 -10.89 -7.01
CA GLY A 110 -19.28 -9.87 -7.78
C GLY A 110 -19.09 -8.53 -7.09
N LYS A 111 -19.67 -8.30 -5.90
CA LYS A 111 -19.54 -7.04 -5.13
C LYS A 111 -18.09 -6.55 -5.04
N SER A 112 -17.18 -7.40 -4.57
CA SER A 112 -15.76 -7.05 -4.41
C SER A 112 -15.06 -6.80 -5.75
N GLY A 113 -15.60 -7.27 -6.87
CA GLY A 113 -15.10 -6.93 -8.21
C GLY A 113 -15.34 -5.45 -8.52
N TYR A 114 -16.58 -4.98 -8.33
CA TYR A 114 -16.94 -3.57 -8.50
C TYR A 114 -16.22 -2.66 -7.49
N MET A 115 -16.10 -3.11 -6.24
CA MET A 115 -15.31 -2.38 -5.22
C MET A 115 -13.86 -2.19 -5.63
N ARG A 116 -13.20 -3.21 -6.20
CA ARG A 116 -11.82 -3.09 -6.70
C ARG A 116 -11.72 -2.08 -7.83
N ILE A 117 -12.69 -2.06 -8.76
CA ILE A 117 -12.74 -1.04 -9.81
C ILE A 117 -12.80 0.35 -9.17
N LEU A 118 -13.76 0.61 -8.27
CA LEU A 118 -13.87 1.90 -7.58
C LEU A 118 -12.59 2.28 -6.86
N LYS A 119 -11.94 1.35 -6.17
CA LYS A 119 -10.68 1.60 -5.46
C LYS A 119 -9.56 2.07 -6.38
N HIS A 120 -9.49 1.54 -7.60
CA HIS A 120 -8.48 1.94 -8.57
C HIS A 120 -8.83 3.28 -9.22
N VAL A 121 -10.07 3.43 -9.68
CA VAL A 121 -10.55 4.65 -10.34
C VAL A 121 -10.52 5.85 -9.41
N CYS A 122 -10.90 5.66 -8.12
CA CYS A 122 -10.94 6.72 -7.11
C CYS A 122 -9.62 6.93 -6.36
N ASN A 123 -8.56 6.19 -6.68
CA ASN A 123 -7.29 6.26 -5.96
C ASN A 123 -7.37 5.94 -4.46
N ALA A 124 -8.16 4.95 -4.07
CA ALA A 124 -8.32 4.57 -2.68
C ALA A 124 -7.00 4.13 -2.02
N ARG A 125 -6.89 4.28 -0.70
CA ARG A 125 -5.66 4.02 0.08
C ARG A 125 -5.13 2.58 -0.01
N ALA A 126 -6.03 1.60 -0.02
CA ALA A 126 -5.71 0.17 -0.07
C ALA A 126 -6.32 -0.46 -1.32
N ARG A 127 -5.72 -0.22 -2.49
CA ARG A 127 -6.31 -0.64 -3.78
C ARG A 127 -6.31 -2.14 -3.98
N GLY A 128 -5.24 -2.82 -3.52
CA GLY A 128 -4.99 -4.21 -3.87
C GLY A 128 -4.68 -4.37 -5.37
N GLU A 129 -4.63 -5.59 -5.83
CA GLU A 129 -4.39 -5.91 -7.23
C GLU A 129 -5.72 -6.09 -7.98
N LEU A 130 -5.83 -5.51 -9.17
CA LEU A 130 -6.96 -5.70 -10.05
C LEU A 130 -6.65 -6.85 -11.03
N LEU A 131 -7.04 -8.05 -10.64
CA LEU A 131 -6.74 -9.27 -11.39
C LEU A 131 -7.57 -9.38 -12.67
N PRO A 132 -7.06 -10.05 -13.72
CA PRO A 132 -7.86 -10.43 -14.89
C PRO A 132 -8.91 -11.48 -14.53
N ASN A 133 -9.81 -11.77 -15.47
CA ASN A 133 -10.70 -12.91 -15.35
C ASN A 133 -9.91 -14.21 -15.59
N VAL A 134 -9.50 -14.85 -14.49
CA VAL A 134 -8.70 -16.09 -14.54
C VAL A 134 -9.50 -17.31 -15.06
N PHE A 135 -10.81 -17.20 -15.25
CA PHE A 135 -11.68 -18.23 -15.77
C PHE A 135 -11.98 -18.07 -17.28
N ALA A 136 -11.55 -16.95 -17.88
CA ALA A 136 -11.71 -16.73 -19.32
C ALA A 136 -10.74 -17.60 -20.11
N GLN A 137 -11.22 -18.15 -21.25
CA GLN A 137 -10.39 -18.98 -22.14
C GLN A 137 -9.33 -18.20 -22.92
N ALA A 138 -9.51 -16.87 -23.08
CA ALA A 138 -8.58 -15.98 -23.73
C ALA A 138 -8.34 -14.74 -22.87
N ALA A 139 -7.18 -14.12 -23.01
CA ALA A 139 -6.86 -12.87 -22.33
C ALA A 139 -7.71 -11.73 -22.92
N GLU A 140 -8.64 -11.22 -22.14
CA GLU A 140 -9.47 -10.07 -22.50
C GLU A 140 -8.79 -8.78 -22.09
N THR A 141 -8.92 -7.72 -22.90
CA THR A 141 -8.47 -6.38 -22.51
C THR A 141 -9.32 -5.87 -21.36
N ARG A 142 -8.70 -5.64 -20.22
CA ARG A 142 -9.39 -5.16 -19.02
C ARG A 142 -9.82 -3.71 -19.18
N ARG A 143 -11.11 -3.45 -19.08
CA ARG A 143 -11.68 -2.09 -19.17
C ARG A 143 -13.01 -2.00 -18.44
N CYS A 144 -13.40 -0.78 -18.11
CA CYS A 144 -14.73 -0.43 -17.62
C CYS A 144 -15.03 1.03 -17.92
N SER A 145 -16.29 1.42 -17.86
CA SER A 145 -16.71 2.81 -17.89
C SER A 145 -17.33 3.18 -16.54
N VAL A 146 -17.04 4.38 -16.06
CA VAL A 146 -17.63 4.91 -14.82
C VAL A 146 -18.35 6.21 -15.13
N SER A 147 -19.64 6.24 -14.82
CA SER A 147 -20.49 7.41 -14.97
C SER A 147 -20.70 8.11 -13.63
N PHE A 148 -20.55 9.42 -13.60
CA PHE A 148 -20.71 10.24 -12.42
C PHE A 148 -21.22 11.64 -12.79
N THR A 149 -21.80 12.32 -11.82
CA THR A 149 -22.24 13.71 -11.93
C THR A 149 -21.31 14.58 -11.08
N LEU A 150 -20.71 15.60 -11.68
CA LEU A 150 -19.87 16.58 -11.01
C LEU A 150 -20.47 17.98 -11.20
N ASP A 151 -20.80 18.64 -10.11
CA ASP A 151 -21.41 19.98 -10.09
C ASP A 151 -22.64 20.11 -11.01
N GLY A 152 -23.44 19.03 -11.09
CA GLY A 152 -24.66 18.95 -11.91
C GLY A 152 -24.42 18.47 -13.35
N GLU A 153 -23.17 18.33 -13.80
CA GLU A 153 -22.83 17.79 -15.13
C GLU A 153 -22.59 16.29 -15.07
N SER A 154 -23.30 15.54 -15.93
CA SER A 154 -23.06 14.10 -16.08
C SER A 154 -21.81 13.86 -16.94
N ARG A 155 -20.93 12.98 -16.47
CA ARG A 155 -19.68 12.59 -17.14
C ARG A 155 -19.56 11.08 -17.18
N LYS A 156 -19.02 10.57 -18.26
CA LYS A 156 -18.65 9.17 -18.42
C LYS A 156 -17.17 9.10 -18.79
N VAL A 157 -16.44 8.24 -18.10
CA VAL A 157 -15.01 8.04 -18.33
C VAL A 157 -14.76 6.55 -18.55
N ASP A 158 -14.14 6.22 -19.67
CA ASP A 158 -13.61 4.89 -19.92
C ASP A 158 -12.26 4.78 -19.23
N TRP A 159 -12.07 3.70 -18.51
CA TRP A 159 -10.88 3.46 -17.71
C TRP A 159 -10.38 2.03 -17.87
N SER A 160 -9.05 1.88 -17.91
CA SER A 160 -8.35 0.60 -18.01
C SER A 160 -7.26 0.49 -16.93
N PRO A 161 -6.93 -0.71 -16.45
CA PRO A 161 -5.80 -0.91 -15.54
C PRO A 161 -4.50 -0.43 -16.17
N GLY A 162 -3.87 0.55 -15.56
CA GLY A 162 -2.68 1.25 -16.08
C GLY A 162 -2.93 2.72 -16.36
N ASP A 163 -4.19 3.12 -16.53
CA ASP A 163 -4.55 4.53 -16.61
C ASP A 163 -4.41 5.22 -15.25
N ASP A 164 -4.21 6.53 -15.28
CA ASP A 164 -4.24 7.33 -14.07
C ASP A 164 -5.64 7.29 -13.44
N PRO A 165 -5.73 7.36 -12.10
CA PRO A 165 -7.00 7.51 -11.42
C PRO A 165 -7.72 8.78 -11.87
N VAL A 166 -9.04 8.71 -11.94
CA VAL A 166 -9.88 9.86 -12.35
C VAL A 166 -9.81 10.94 -11.28
N GLU A 167 -9.22 12.08 -11.63
CA GLU A 167 -8.97 13.18 -10.69
C GLU A 167 -10.24 13.64 -9.94
N ALA A 168 -11.36 13.74 -10.64
CA ALA A 168 -12.64 14.15 -10.07
C ALA A 168 -13.15 13.16 -9.00
N LEU A 169 -12.78 11.89 -9.09
CA LEU A 169 -13.26 10.82 -8.20
C LEU A 169 -12.31 10.54 -7.01
N ARG A 170 -11.18 11.22 -6.90
CA ARG A 170 -10.23 11.04 -5.80
C ARG A 170 -10.77 11.41 -4.41
N SER A 171 -11.82 12.24 -4.37
CA SER A 171 -12.49 12.62 -3.13
C SER A 171 -13.46 11.55 -2.60
N VAL A 172 -13.84 10.57 -3.41
CA VAL A 172 -14.75 9.49 -2.98
C VAL A 172 -14.16 8.72 -1.82
N ALA A 173 -14.88 8.66 -0.71
CA ALA A 173 -14.49 7.91 0.45
C ALA A 173 -14.87 6.43 0.30
N ILE A 174 -13.90 5.54 0.44
CA ILE A 174 -14.11 4.09 0.33
C ILE A 174 -13.66 3.41 1.62
N PHE A 175 -14.54 2.60 2.20
CA PHE A 175 -14.27 1.80 3.38
C PHE A 175 -14.54 0.32 3.11
N ASP A 176 -13.51 -0.50 3.26
CA ASP A 176 -13.57 -1.96 3.17
C ASP A 176 -12.65 -2.60 4.24
N ARG A 177 -12.52 -3.91 4.22
CA ARG A 177 -11.66 -4.66 5.13
C ARG A 177 -10.18 -4.26 5.03
N ALA A 178 -9.70 -3.90 3.85
CA ALA A 178 -8.31 -3.46 3.68
C ALA A 178 -8.10 -2.05 4.27
N CYS A 179 -9.07 -1.15 4.11
CA CYS A 179 -9.06 0.16 4.74
C CYS A 179 -9.14 0.06 6.27
N GLU A 180 -9.91 -0.89 6.82
CA GLU A 180 -9.95 -1.18 8.25
C GLU A 180 -8.55 -1.46 8.81
N GLN A 181 -7.79 -2.35 8.15
CA GLN A 181 -6.42 -2.70 8.54
C GLN A 181 -5.50 -1.47 8.56
N VAL A 182 -5.65 -0.58 7.57
CA VAL A 182 -4.89 0.67 7.52
C VAL A 182 -5.21 1.57 8.72
N TYR A 183 -6.50 1.75 9.06
CA TYR A 183 -6.89 2.61 10.19
C TYR A 183 -6.45 2.05 11.55
N VAL A 184 -6.43 0.75 11.73
CA VAL A 184 -6.13 0.10 13.03
C VAL A 184 -4.64 -0.15 13.21
N ASN A 185 -3.95 -0.64 12.18
CA ASN A 185 -2.58 -1.14 12.30
C ASN A 185 -1.52 -0.20 11.76
N GLU A 186 -1.88 0.68 10.83
CA GLU A 186 -0.91 1.52 10.12
C GLU A 186 -1.01 3.00 10.49
N GLU A 187 0.04 3.73 10.14
CA GLU A 187 0.00 5.18 10.13
C GLU A 187 -0.71 5.64 8.86
N HIS A 188 -1.84 6.32 8.99
CA HIS A 188 -2.57 6.87 7.88
C HIS A 188 -2.52 8.40 7.83
N GLU A 189 -2.56 8.93 6.64
CA GLU A 189 -2.60 10.36 6.39
C GLU A 189 -4.03 10.89 6.55
N ALA A 190 -4.21 12.02 7.27
CA ALA A 190 -5.51 12.66 7.39
C ALA A 190 -6.00 13.14 6.01
N VAL A 191 -7.27 12.89 5.70
CA VAL A 191 -7.91 13.41 4.48
C VAL A 191 -8.24 14.89 4.65
N TYR A 192 -8.68 15.27 5.84
CA TYR A 192 -9.02 16.65 6.13
C TYR A 192 -7.80 17.56 6.11
N GLU A 193 -7.80 18.50 5.23
CA GLU A 193 -6.81 19.56 5.14
C GLU A 193 -7.48 20.93 5.30
N PRO A 194 -7.29 21.59 6.47
CA PRO A 194 -7.77 22.97 6.63
C PRO A 194 -7.20 23.90 5.55
N PRO A 195 -7.94 24.92 5.08
CA PRO A 195 -7.46 25.83 4.03
C PRO A 195 -6.11 26.46 4.33
N GLN A 196 -5.79 26.69 5.62
CA GLN A 196 -4.49 27.20 6.06
C GLN A 196 -3.35 26.22 5.82
N LEU A 197 -3.58 24.91 5.97
CA LEU A 197 -2.61 23.87 5.67
C LEU A 197 -2.48 23.66 4.17
N ALA A 198 -3.60 23.72 3.44
CA ALA A 198 -3.59 23.68 1.98
C ALA A 198 -2.74 24.81 1.40
N LEU A 199 -2.88 26.05 1.89
CA LEU A 199 -2.03 27.18 1.51
C LEU A 199 -0.55 26.91 1.80
N LEU A 200 -0.23 26.45 3.02
CA LEU A 200 1.16 26.14 3.37
C LEU A 200 1.75 25.03 2.50
N ARG A 201 0.97 24.04 2.15
CA ARG A 201 1.37 22.96 1.22
C ARG A 201 1.65 23.51 -0.18
N GLN A 202 0.77 24.35 -0.69
CA GLN A 202 0.96 24.99 -2.00
C GLN A 202 2.19 25.90 -2.00
N LEU A 203 2.46 26.59 -0.88
CA LEU A 203 3.70 27.36 -0.70
C LEU A 203 4.95 26.46 -0.65
N VAL A 204 4.88 25.29 -0.02
CA VAL A 204 5.97 24.30 -0.08
C VAL A 204 6.19 23.85 -1.52
N HIS A 205 5.12 23.58 -2.28
CA HIS A 205 5.20 23.26 -3.70
C HIS A 205 5.85 24.41 -4.51
N ALA A 206 5.44 25.64 -4.28
CA ALA A 206 6.07 26.80 -4.91
C ALA A 206 7.56 26.89 -4.59
N CYS A 207 7.95 26.67 -3.33
CA CYS A 207 9.36 26.61 -2.94
C CYS A 207 10.12 25.48 -3.65
N ASP A 208 9.51 24.29 -3.78
CA ASP A 208 10.13 23.15 -4.46
C ASP A 208 10.32 23.46 -5.96
N HIS A 209 9.33 24.09 -6.64
CA HIS A 209 9.45 24.53 -8.03
C HIS A 209 10.53 25.61 -8.21
N VAL A 210 10.53 26.63 -7.34
CA VAL A 210 11.57 27.66 -7.36
C VAL A 210 12.96 27.04 -7.16
N ARG A 211 13.10 26.15 -6.20
CA ARG A 211 14.37 25.43 -5.96
C ARG A 211 14.79 24.60 -7.15
N GLN A 212 13.86 23.91 -7.79
CA GLN A 212 14.13 23.14 -9.00
C GLN A 212 14.58 24.03 -10.15
N ALA A 213 13.92 25.17 -10.36
CA ALA A 213 14.32 26.14 -11.37
C ALA A 213 15.74 26.68 -11.13
N LEU A 214 16.04 27.06 -9.86
CA LEU A 214 17.38 27.50 -9.45
C LEU A 214 18.44 26.40 -9.60
N GLU A 215 18.09 25.13 -9.33
CA GLU A 215 18.99 23.99 -9.49
C GLU A 215 19.25 23.69 -10.98
N THR A 216 18.22 23.81 -11.81
CA THR A 216 18.35 23.67 -13.28
C THR A 216 19.24 24.75 -13.86
N GLU A 217 19.04 26.00 -13.44
CA GLU A 217 19.89 27.15 -13.86
C GLU A 217 21.33 26.93 -13.39
N ARG A 218 21.51 26.49 -12.13
CA ARG A 218 22.83 26.12 -11.59
C ARG A 218 23.48 25.00 -12.39
N GLY A 219 22.73 23.94 -12.72
CA GLY A 219 23.22 22.80 -13.48
C GLY A 219 23.60 23.13 -14.93
N ALA A 220 22.97 24.16 -15.52
CA ALA A 220 23.30 24.65 -16.84
C ALA A 220 24.60 25.49 -16.87
N MET A 221 25.06 25.96 -15.71
CA MET A 221 26.27 26.76 -15.58
C MET A 221 27.51 25.88 -15.46
N SER A 222 28.02 25.39 -16.56
CA SER A 222 29.31 24.72 -16.59
C SER A 222 30.45 25.75 -16.51
N SER A 223 31.50 25.39 -15.78
CA SER A 223 32.74 26.20 -15.80
C SER A 223 33.33 26.18 -17.20
N ARG A 224 33.65 27.35 -17.70
CA ARG A 224 34.44 27.53 -18.94
C ARG A 224 35.91 27.67 -18.66
N LEU A 225 36.27 27.69 -17.39
CA LEU A 225 37.65 27.73 -16.98
C LEU A 225 38.35 26.47 -17.53
N PRO A 226 39.38 26.61 -18.36
CA PRO A 226 40.16 25.49 -18.82
C PRO A 226 40.76 24.74 -17.65
N ARG A 227 40.71 23.42 -17.70
CA ARG A 227 41.33 22.62 -16.66
C ARG A 227 42.83 22.82 -16.73
N MET A 228 43.38 23.22 -15.61
CA MET A 228 44.82 23.28 -15.49
C MET A 228 45.41 21.90 -15.76
N PRO A 229 46.46 21.78 -16.55
CA PRO A 229 47.11 20.49 -16.78
C PRO A 229 47.43 19.76 -15.45
N PRO A 230 47.22 18.41 -15.38
CA PRO A 230 47.44 17.66 -14.14
C PRO A 230 48.84 17.80 -13.56
N GLU A 231 49.82 18.08 -14.39
CA GLU A 231 51.22 18.32 -13.99
C GLU A 231 51.38 19.53 -13.04
N TYR A 232 50.39 20.43 -12.99
CA TYR A 232 50.40 21.63 -12.14
C TYR A 232 49.55 21.53 -10.89
N GLU A 233 48.90 20.37 -10.61
CA GLU A 233 48.02 20.19 -9.45
C GLU A 233 48.67 20.48 -8.07
N SER A 234 50.00 20.32 -7.98
CA SER A 234 50.75 20.54 -6.75
C SER A 234 51.31 21.95 -6.61
N THR A 235 50.87 22.90 -7.44
CA THR A 235 51.37 24.27 -7.47
C THR A 235 50.54 25.25 -6.65
N ASP A 236 51.14 26.37 -6.23
CA ASP A 236 50.42 27.46 -5.56
C ASP A 236 49.43 28.11 -6.55
N ALA A 237 49.79 28.18 -7.83
CA ALA A 237 48.92 28.68 -8.89
C ALA A 237 47.65 27.82 -9.05
N HIS A 238 47.78 26.46 -8.97
CA HIS A 238 46.62 25.57 -8.97
C HIS A 238 45.78 25.72 -7.68
N SER A 239 46.44 25.79 -6.53
CA SER A 239 45.76 26.00 -5.24
C SER A 239 44.96 27.29 -5.22
N TRP A 240 45.52 28.37 -5.76
CA TRP A 240 44.83 29.64 -5.92
C TRP A 240 43.66 29.50 -6.91
N LEU A 241 43.86 28.88 -8.07
CA LEU A 241 42.82 28.70 -9.12
C LEU A 241 41.65 27.89 -8.58
N THR A 242 41.92 26.82 -7.83
CA THR A 242 40.89 25.98 -7.18
C THR A 242 40.22 26.63 -5.98
N SER A 243 40.87 27.62 -5.36
CA SER A 243 40.31 28.39 -4.23
C SER A 243 39.49 29.59 -4.67
N LEU A 244 39.32 29.80 -5.99
CA LEU A 244 38.51 30.90 -6.49
C LEU A 244 37.07 30.78 -6.00
N ASP A 245 36.59 31.88 -5.44
CA ASP A 245 35.24 32.03 -4.93
C ASP A 245 34.56 33.31 -5.42
N ALA A 246 33.33 33.51 -5.06
CA ALA A 246 32.55 34.69 -5.42
C ALA A 246 33.06 36.02 -4.85
N ALA A 247 33.98 35.97 -3.88
CA ALA A 247 34.57 37.17 -3.26
C ALA A 247 35.81 37.68 -4.00
N ALA A 248 36.36 36.87 -4.89
CA ALA A 248 37.53 37.28 -5.68
C ALA A 248 37.26 38.54 -6.52
N SER A 249 38.17 39.49 -6.43
CA SER A 249 38.07 40.74 -7.20
C SER A 249 38.83 40.65 -8.53
N ARG A 250 38.48 41.50 -9.49
CA ARG A 250 39.19 41.59 -10.77
C ARG A 250 40.64 42.01 -10.56
N GLU A 251 40.92 42.86 -9.56
CA GLU A 251 42.28 43.30 -9.23
C GLU A 251 43.14 42.12 -8.75
N THR A 252 42.54 41.18 -8.00
CA THR A 252 43.22 39.97 -7.54
C THR A 252 43.61 39.07 -8.71
N VAL A 253 42.66 38.90 -9.70
CA VAL A 253 42.92 38.15 -10.92
C VAL A 253 44.09 38.77 -11.71
N ASP A 254 44.07 40.12 -11.87
CA ASP A 254 45.07 40.83 -12.63
C ASP A 254 46.47 40.67 -11.98
N ALA A 255 46.53 40.59 -10.67
CA ALA A 255 47.80 40.41 -9.94
C ALA A 255 48.34 38.96 -10.09
N TYR A 256 47.48 37.96 -9.96
CA TYR A 256 47.87 36.53 -10.07
C TYR A 256 48.14 36.07 -11.50
N CYS A 257 47.48 36.65 -12.50
CA CYS A 257 47.66 36.33 -13.91
C CYS A 257 48.73 37.23 -14.56
N ALA A 258 49.42 38.09 -13.85
CA ALA A 258 50.57 38.81 -14.37
C ALA A 258 51.74 37.85 -14.65
N TRP A 259 52.41 38.07 -15.79
CA TRP A 259 53.60 37.28 -16.22
C TRP A 259 54.70 38.20 -16.69
N SER A 260 55.91 38.06 -16.17
CA SER A 260 57.02 38.89 -16.44
C SER A 260 58.08 38.19 -17.32
N LYS A 261 58.96 38.99 -17.96
CA LYS A 261 60.05 38.42 -18.77
C LYS A 261 61.07 37.68 -17.91
N ASP A 262 61.32 38.11 -16.71
CA ASP A 262 62.27 37.45 -15.80
C ASP A 262 61.78 36.02 -15.40
N GLU A 263 60.43 35.82 -15.26
CA GLU A 263 59.81 34.52 -15.01
C GLU A 263 59.92 33.62 -16.22
N GLU A 264 59.78 34.14 -17.42
CA GLU A 264 59.99 33.36 -18.67
C GLU A 264 61.43 32.85 -18.78
N ASP A 265 62.39 33.72 -18.60
CA ASP A 265 63.84 33.39 -18.67
C ASP A 265 64.22 32.32 -17.59
N ARG A 266 63.61 32.44 -16.42
CA ARG A 266 63.81 31.44 -15.34
C ARG A 266 63.21 30.08 -15.65
N LEU A 267 62.04 30.05 -16.24
CA LEU A 267 61.36 28.82 -16.63
C LEU A 267 62.20 28.07 -17.70
N ASP A 268 62.74 28.81 -18.70
CA ASP A 268 63.58 28.24 -19.74
C ASP A 268 64.91 27.67 -19.18
N GLU A 269 65.49 28.31 -18.18
CA GLU A 269 66.66 27.77 -17.48
C GLU A 269 66.31 26.46 -16.76
N LEU A 270 65.18 26.39 -16.05
CA LEU A 270 64.76 25.18 -15.33
C LEU A 270 64.46 24.01 -16.30
N ASN A 271 63.81 24.31 -17.43
CA ASN A 271 63.50 23.31 -18.47
C ASN A 271 64.81 22.67 -18.98
N ARG A 272 65.87 23.46 -19.20
CA ARG A 272 67.16 22.96 -19.65
C ARG A 272 67.82 22.05 -18.62
N ARG A 273 67.76 22.40 -17.33
CA ARG A 273 68.31 21.59 -16.20
C ARG A 273 67.58 20.30 -15.92
N LEU A 274 66.33 20.24 -16.20
CA LEU A 274 65.49 19.05 -15.89
C LEU A 274 65.38 18.05 -17.04
N ALA A 275 65.89 18.39 -18.25
CA ALA A 275 65.85 17.47 -19.43
C ALA A 275 66.65 16.14 -19.31
N GLU A 276 67.36 15.97 -18.19
CA GLU A 276 68.09 14.73 -17.89
C GLU A 276 67.25 13.71 -17.13
N ALA A 277 67.33 12.35 -17.38
CA ALA A 277 66.45 11.27 -16.95
C ALA A 277 66.27 11.05 -15.40
N ASP A 278 65.05 10.81 -14.91
CA ASP A 278 64.70 10.73 -13.47
C ASP A 278 64.43 9.31 -12.89
N PRO A 279 65.19 8.89 -11.87
CA PRO A 279 65.02 7.61 -11.17
C PRO A 279 63.81 7.47 -10.22
N LYS A 280 63.38 8.60 -9.64
CA LYS A 280 62.28 8.53 -8.60
C LYS A 280 60.94 8.14 -9.20
N GLN A 281 60.65 8.53 -10.42
CA GLN A 281 59.39 8.20 -11.11
C GLN A 281 59.30 6.69 -11.38
N ARG A 282 60.43 6.06 -11.62
CA ARG A 282 60.51 4.60 -11.82
C ARG A 282 60.12 3.83 -10.55
N ALA A 283 60.59 4.28 -9.38
CA ALA A 283 60.28 3.64 -8.11
C ALA A 283 58.77 3.74 -7.74
N ALA A 284 58.14 4.88 -8.04
CA ALA A 284 56.73 5.07 -7.74
C ALA A 284 55.79 4.15 -8.56
N ILE A 285 56.12 3.94 -9.83
CA ILE A 285 55.34 3.02 -10.71
C ILE A 285 55.40 1.57 -10.21
N VAL A 286 56.63 1.12 -9.85
CA VAL A 286 56.80 -0.24 -9.34
C VAL A 286 56.10 -0.47 -8.00
N ARG A 287 56.05 0.55 -7.12
CA ARG A 287 55.32 0.48 -5.83
C ARG A 287 53.82 0.30 -6.02
N GLY A 288 53.22 1.08 -6.95
CA GLY A 288 51.81 0.92 -7.27
C GLY A 288 51.42 -0.48 -7.73
N ARG A 289 52.24 -1.04 -8.62
CA ARG A 289 52.02 -2.40 -9.15
C ARG A 289 52.11 -3.47 -8.04
N ALA A 290 53.04 -3.34 -7.11
CA ALA A 290 53.18 -4.26 -5.99
C ALA A 290 51.96 -4.25 -5.08
N ALA A 291 51.41 -3.07 -4.78
CA ALA A 291 50.20 -2.93 -3.96
C ALA A 291 48.95 -3.55 -4.61
N GLU A 292 48.76 -3.41 -5.92
CA GLU A 292 47.65 -4.04 -6.65
C GLU A 292 47.72 -5.57 -6.57
N LEU A 293 48.92 -6.15 -6.72
CA LEU A 293 49.15 -7.59 -6.61
C LEU A 293 48.89 -8.11 -5.18
N GLU A 294 49.25 -7.34 -4.16
CA GLU A 294 48.99 -7.72 -2.77
C GLU A 294 47.49 -7.70 -2.43
N ALA A 295 46.74 -6.72 -2.93
CA ALA A 295 45.30 -6.66 -2.80
C ALA A 295 44.60 -7.84 -3.49
N LEU A 296 45.05 -8.21 -4.71
CA LEU A 296 44.53 -9.37 -5.42
C LEU A 296 44.78 -10.67 -4.67
N LYS A 297 45.98 -10.84 -4.10
CA LYS A 297 46.33 -12.02 -3.30
C LYS A 297 45.39 -12.15 -2.08
N LEU A 298 45.05 -11.04 -1.41
CA LEU A 298 44.17 -11.06 -0.26
C LEU A 298 42.75 -11.48 -0.67
N GLN A 299 42.20 -10.90 -1.73
CA GLN A 299 40.87 -11.26 -2.25
C GLN A 299 40.80 -12.75 -2.66
N LEU A 300 41.87 -13.29 -3.28
CA LEU A 300 41.94 -14.70 -3.61
C LEU A 300 42.01 -15.59 -2.35
N ALA A 301 42.70 -15.16 -1.30
CA ALA A 301 42.72 -15.87 -0.04
C ALA A 301 41.36 -15.94 0.63
N GLU A 302 40.65 -14.80 0.71
CA GLU A 302 39.32 -14.73 1.26
C GLU A 302 38.34 -15.61 0.47
N ALA A 303 38.39 -15.56 -0.87
CA ALA A 303 37.55 -16.40 -1.72
C ALA A 303 37.84 -17.91 -1.53
N ASN A 304 39.11 -18.29 -1.43
CA ASN A 304 39.52 -19.69 -1.19
C ASN A 304 39.05 -20.19 0.19
N GLU A 305 39.12 -19.38 1.22
CA GLU A 305 38.72 -19.75 2.57
C GLU A 305 37.17 -19.84 2.68
N GLY A 306 36.47 -18.82 2.22
CA GLY A 306 35.01 -18.74 2.32
C GLY A 306 34.27 -19.67 1.37
N LEU A 307 34.93 -20.28 0.39
CA LEU A 307 34.36 -21.29 -0.50
C LEU A 307 35.04 -22.68 -0.32
N SER A 308 35.70 -22.93 0.82
CA SER A 308 36.38 -24.16 1.16
C SER A 308 35.44 -25.34 1.43
N GLU A 309 35.98 -26.54 1.50
CA GLU A 309 35.22 -27.77 1.77
C GLU A 309 34.46 -27.77 3.09
N PRO A 310 35.01 -27.21 4.20
CA PRO A 310 34.24 -27.08 5.43
C PRO A 310 32.99 -26.24 5.28
N VAL A 311 33.05 -25.09 4.56
CA VAL A 311 31.92 -24.20 4.31
C VAL A 311 30.87 -24.92 3.44
N PHE A 312 31.30 -25.72 2.47
CA PHE A 312 30.39 -26.56 1.70
C PHE A 312 29.63 -27.54 2.60
N GLY A 313 30.36 -28.22 3.50
CA GLY A 313 29.76 -29.14 4.46
C GLY A 313 28.80 -28.48 5.41
N GLU A 314 29.11 -27.27 5.84
CA GLU A 314 28.22 -26.45 6.71
C GLU A 314 26.94 -26.07 6.00
N MET A 315 27.02 -25.60 4.75
CA MET A 315 25.86 -25.25 3.91
C MET A 315 24.99 -26.48 3.66
N GLU A 316 25.58 -27.61 3.29
CA GLU A 316 24.84 -28.86 3.06
C GLU A 316 24.15 -29.35 4.33
N ALA A 317 24.83 -29.29 5.48
CA ALA A 317 24.25 -29.64 6.76
C ALA A 317 23.08 -28.71 7.13
N ALA A 318 23.22 -27.41 6.90
CA ALA A 318 22.16 -26.42 7.12
C ALA A 318 20.95 -26.71 6.23
N ARG A 319 21.14 -26.96 4.95
CA ARG A 319 20.08 -27.32 3.99
C ARG A 319 19.39 -28.63 4.36
N GLN A 320 20.15 -29.66 4.71
CA GLN A 320 19.57 -30.92 5.15
C GLN A 320 18.73 -30.73 6.43
N LYS A 321 19.21 -29.91 7.35
CA LYS A 321 18.46 -29.57 8.58
C LYS A 321 17.16 -28.84 8.23
N ALA A 322 17.21 -27.86 7.34
CA ALA A 322 16.04 -27.11 6.88
C ALA A 322 15.01 -28.04 6.21
N ARG A 323 15.43 -28.90 5.30
CA ARG A 323 14.57 -29.90 4.64
C ARG A 323 13.94 -30.87 5.63
N ARG A 324 14.71 -31.39 6.58
CA ARG A 324 14.18 -32.31 7.61
C ARG A 324 13.14 -31.61 8.49
N ARG A 325 13.38 -30.35 8.87
CA ARG A 325 12.47 -29.59 9.69
C ARG A 325 11.20 -29.23 8.90
N ARG A 326 11.33 -28.83 7.62
CA ARG A 326 10.19 -28.58 6.74
C ARG A 326 9.35 -29.85 6.53
N GLY A 327 9.99 -30.96 6.17
CA GLY A 327 9.29 -32.24 5.99
C GLY A 327 8.62 -32.76 7.28
N ALA A 328 9.18 -32.48 8.45
CA ALA A 328 8.56 -32.83 9.72
C ALA A 328 7.31 -31.97 10.00
N ALA A 329 7.36 -30.67 9.68
CA ALA A 329 6.22 -29.76 9.78
C ALA A 329 5.09 -30.16 8.81
N ASP A 330 5.43 -30.41 7.56
CA ASP A 330 4.48 -30.83 6.53
C ASP A 330 3.83 -32.19 6.85
N HIS A 331 4.64 -33.15 7.31
CA HIS A 331 4.14 -34.48 7.67
C HIS A 331 3.25 -34.46 8.92
N GLN A 332 3.56 -33.59 9.89
CA GLN A 332 2.69 -33.40 11.04
C GLN A 332 1.34 -32.83 10.63
N ALA A 333 1.35 -31.81 9.78
CA ALA A 333 0.11 -31.19 9.28
C ALA A 333 -0.73 -32.21 8.48
N GLU A 334 -0.09 -33.04 7.66
CA GLU A 334 -0.77 -34.05 6.86
C GLU A 334 -1.24 -35.26 7.68
N SER A 335 -0.44 -35.72 8.64
CA SER A 335 -0.80 -36.87 9.47
C SER A 335 -1.95 -36.58 10.44
N VAL A 336 -2.06 -35.38 10.95
CA VAL A 336 -3.16 -34.97 11.84
C VAL A 336 -4.46 -34.72 11.06
N SER A 337 -4.37 -34.31 9.81
CA SER A 337 -5.55 -34.05 8.96
C SER A 337 -6.07 -35.28 8.22
N SER A 338 -5.22 -36.26 7.92
CA SER A 338 -5.59 -37.48 7.18
C SER A 338 -6.30 -38.50 8.10
N GLY A 339 -7.56 -38.80 7.77
CA GLY A 339 -8.33 -39.80 8.47
C GLY A 339 -9.25 -39.29 9.58
N LEU A 340 -9.39 -37.98 9.74
CA LEU A 340 -10.32 -37.39 10.67
C LEU A 340 -11.76 -37.39 10.11
N PRO A 341 -12.77 -37.69 10.94
CA PRO A 341 -14.17 -37.76 10.50
C PRO A 341 -14.78 -36.37 10.16
N ILE A 342 -14.12 -35.28 10.56
CA ILE A 342 -14.58 -33.91 10.31
C ILE A 342 -13.41 -33.12 9.75
N ALA A 343 -13.63 -32.46 8.62
CA ALA A 343 -12.64 -31.59 7.99
C ALA A 343 -12.46 -30.25 8.74
N GLY A 344 -11.31 -29.60 8.56
CA GLY A 344 -11.07 -28.26 9.05
C GLY A 344 -10.28 -28.18 10.37
N VAL A 345 -9.70 -29.27 10.84
CA VAL A 345 -8.73 -29.26 11.95
C VAL A 345 -7.50 -28.41 11.54
N GLY A 346 -7.10 -27.48 12.43
CA GLY A 346 -6.04 -26.51 12.16
C GLY A 346 -6.52 -25.20 11.51
N SER A 347 -7.80 -25.09 11.08
CA SER A 347 -8.39 -23.84 10.61
C SER A 347 -8.52 -22.79 11.73
N GLU A 348 -8.75 -21.54 11.38
CA GLU A 348 -8.92 -20.43 12.34
C GLU A 348 -10.05 -20.70 13.34
N ALA A 349 -11.22 -21.10 12.83
CA ALA A 349 -12.36 -21.46 13.68
C ALA A 349 -12.07 -22.67 14.59
N TRP A 350 -11.29 -23.64 14.11
CA TRP A 350 -10.86 -24.75 14.93
C TRP A 350 -9.88 -24.32 16.02
N ARG A 351 -8.96 -23.40 15.73
CA ARG A 351 -8.02 -22.85 16.72
C ARG A 351 -8.74 -22.07 17.81
N GLU A 352 -9.73 -21.27 17.45
CA GLU A 352 -10.57 -20.55 18.42
C GLU A 352 -11.30 -21.52 19.37
N LEU A 353 -11.88 -22.59 18.81
CA LEU A 353 -12.51 -23.64 19.59
C LEU A 353 -11.51 -24.34 20.51
N TRP A 354 -10.30 -24.63 20.00
CA TRP A 354 -9.24 -25.28 20.76
C TRP A 354 -8.77 -24.42 21.93
N GLU A 355 -8.56 -23.12 21.71
CA GLU A 355 -8.17 -22.19 22.77
C GLU A 355 -9.28 -21.94 23.80
N ALA A 356 -10.54 -21.95 23.37
CA ALA A 356 -11.67 -21.89 24.28
C ALA A 356 -11.76 -23.15 25.15
N ALA A 357 -11.53 -24.32 24.56
CA ALA A 357 -11.47 -25.60 25.29
C ALA A 357 -10.31 -25.64 26.29
N ARG A 358 -9.13 -25.15 25.90
CA ARG A 358 -7.97 -25.00 26.79
C ARG A 358 -8.30 -24.13 27.98
N ARG A 359 -8.80 -22.92 27.76
CA ARG A 359 -9.16 -21.99 28.84
C ARG A 359 -10.19 -22.57 29.79
N TYR A 360 -11.21 -23.27 29.29
CA TYR A 360 -12.19 -23.94 30.13
C TYR A 360 -11.59 -25.11 30.93
N SER A 361 -10.71 -25.89 30.29
CA SER A 361 -10.01 -27.00 30.98
C SER A 361 -9.17 -26.48 32.14
N GLU A 362 -8.29 -25.54 31.90
CA GLU A 362 -7.32 -25.03 32.85
C GLU A 362 -7.95 -24.14 33.93
N ALA A 363 -9.01 -23.38 33.58
CA ALA A 363 -9.68 -22.53 34.57
C ALA A 363 -10.72 -23.25 35.46
N THR A 364 -11.34 -24.33 34.95
CA THR A 364 -12.55 -24.88 35.61
C THR A 364 -12.60 -26.40 35.66
N ALA A 365 -12.34 -27.08 34.52
CA ALA A 365 -12.57 -28.53 34.47
C ALA A 365 -11.44 -29.35 35.09
N TYR A 366 -10.19 -28.95 34.84
CA TYR A 366 -8.97 -29.61 35.28
C TYR A 366 -7.88 -28.60 35.65
N PRO A 367 -8.07 -27.78 36.70
CA PRO A 367 -7.20 -26.63 36.98
C PRO A 367 -5.77 -26.99 37.39
N GLU A 368 -5.54 -28.25 37.81
CA GLU A 368 -4.21 -28.74 38.23
C GLU A 368 -3.47 -29.52 37.12
N SER A 369 -4.07 -29.62 35.93
CA SER A 369 -3.49 -30.41 34.83
C SER A 369 -3.39 -29.58 33.53
N PRO A 370 -2.26 -29.62 32.84
CA PRO A 370 -2.13 -28.93 31.56
C PRO A 370 -3.06 -29.52 30.50
N PHE A 371 -3.65 -28.69 29.70
CA PHE A 371 -4.49 -29.13 28.61
C PHE A 371 -3.65 -29.60 27.40
N PRO A 372 -4.06 -30.68 26.71
CA PRO A 372 -5.22 -31.51 26.97
C PRO A 372 -4.96 -32.57 28.04
N VAL A 373 -5.91 -32.78 28.94
CA VAL A 373 -5.84 -33.83 29.94
C VAL A 373 -6.22 -35.17 29.29
N VAL A 374 -5.24 -36.03 29.12
CA VAL A 374 -5.37 -37.33 28.41
C VAL A 374 -5.05 -38.54 29.26
N ALA A 375 -4.72 -38.34 30.55
CA ALA A 375 -4.43 -39.44 31.49
C ALA A 375 -5.75 -39.98 32.05
N GLU A 376 -5.95 -41.31 31.93
CA GLU A 376 -7.15 -41.99 32.43
C GLU A 376 -7.31 -41.93 33.97
N PRO A 377 -8.55 -41.77 34.50
CA PRO A 377 -9.81 -41.55 33.76
C PRO A 377 -10.11 -40.06 33.53
N CYS A 378 -10.19 -39.61 32.32
CA CYS A 378 -10.54 -38.22 32.00
C CYS A 378 -11.70 -38.11 31.00
N HIS A 379 -12.38 -36.95 30.97
CA HIS A 379 -13.52 -36.69 30.13
C HIS A 379 -13.20 -35.52 29.19
N CYS A 380 -13.73 -35.59 27.99
CA CYS A 380 -13.60 -34.51 27.04
C CYS A 380 -14.28 -33.24 27.56
N VAL A 381 -13.56 -32.13 27.59
CA VAL A 381 -14.07 -30.84 28.12
C VAL A 381 -15.21 -30.24 27.29
N LEU A 382 -15.39 -30.71 26.04
CA LEU A 382 -16.46 -30.23 25.15
C LEU A 382 -17.72 -31.11 25.22
N CYS A 383 -17.60 -32.41 25.02
CA CYS A 383 -18.76 -33.30 24.97
C CYS A 383 -18.99 -34.11 26.25
N GLN A 384 -18.13 -33.99 27.27
CA GLN A 384 -18.16 -34.65 28.57
C GLN A 384 -18.15 -36.19 28.52
N GLN A 385 -17.85 -36.79 27.38
CA GLN A 385 -17.65 -38.23 27.26
C GLN A 385 -16.29 -38.62 27.84
N GLN A 386 -16.23 -39.79 28.40
CA GLN A 386 -14.96 -40.38 28.85
C GLN A 386 -14.06 -40.58 27.59
N LEU A 387 -12.83 -40.15 27.70
CA LEU A 387 -11.87 -40.30 26.61
C LEU A 387 -11.37 -41.76 26.60
N ASP A 388 -11.56 -42.41 25.49
CA ASP A 388 -10.87 -43.65 25.18
C ASP A 388 -9.45 -43.38 24.68
N VAL A 389 -8.64 -44.44 24.59
CA VAL A 389 -7.24 -44.30 24.16
C VAL A 389 -7.12 -43.60 22.79
N ALA A 390 -8.04 -43.84 21.89
CA ALA A 390 -8.01 -43.23 20.55
C ALA A 390 -8.35 -41.73 20.57
N ALA A 391 -9.32 -41.35 21.43
CA ALA A 391 -9.68 -39.94 21.60
C ALA A 391 -8.60 -39.15 22.34
N ALA A 392 -7.97 -39.78 23.37
CA ALA A 392 -6.84 -39.20 24.07
C ALA A 392 -5.62 -38.96 23.16
N THR A 393 -5.30 -39.93 22.30
CA THR A 393 -4.23 -39.80 21.32
C THR A 393 -4.50 -38.65 20.35
N ARG A 394 -5.72 -38.56 19.79
CA ARG A 394 -6.10 -37.46 18.91
C ARG A 394 -5.99 -36.08 19.54
N LEU A 395 -6.38 -35.98 20.82
CA LEU A 395 -6.24 -34.71 21.54
C LEU A 395 -4.80 -34.32 21.79
N ALA A 396 -3.90 -35.31 22.06
CA ALA A 396 -2.48 -35.04 22.15
C ALA A 396 -1.85 -34.61 20.81
N GLU A 397 -2.27 -35.22 19.70
CA GLU A 397 -1.86 -34.82 18.35
C GLU A 397 -2.35 -33.42 18.00
N PHE A 398 -3.57 -33.05 18.40
CA PHE A 398 -4.09 -31.71 18.24
C PHE A 398 -3.32 -30.66 19.06
N ALA A 399 -2.87 -31.00 20.26
CA ALA A 399 -2.03 -30.11 21.06
C ALA A 399 -0.70 -29.83 20.35
N ALA A 400 -0.05 -30.86 19.85
CA ALA A 400 1.21 -30.72 19.12
C ALA A 400 1.09 -29.87 17.84
N LEU A 401 -0.05 -29.96 17.16
CA LEU A 401 -0.37 -29.12 16.01
C LEU A 401 -0.64 -27.67 16.41
N ALA A 402 -1.36 -27.46 17.51
CA ALA A 402 -1.72 -26.13 17.99
C ALA A 402 -0.52 -25.33 18.51
N GLU A 403 0.50 -26.00 19.02
CA GLU A 403 1.72 -25.34 19.53
C GLU A 403 2.62 -24.76 18.43
N GLY A 404 2.46 -25.17 17.18
CA GLY A 404 3.18 -24.60 16.00
C GLY A 404 4.70 -24.70 16.04
N LYS A 405 5.26 -25.47 16.97
CA LYS A 405 6.70 -25.51 17.23
C LYS A 405 7.52 -26.04 16.05
N LEU A 406 7.00 -27.01 15.29
CA LEU A 406 7.71 -27.56 14.15
C LEU A 406 7.76 -26.58 12.97
N GLU A 407 6.74 -25.77 12.79
CA GLU A 407 6.73 -24.72 11.76
C GLU A 407 7.74 -23.61 12.07
N LEU A 408 7.81 -23.18 13.33
CA LEU A 408 8.82 -22.23 13.78
C LEU A 408 10.23 -22.78 13.62
N ASP A 409 10.45 -24.05 14.01
CA ASP A 409 11.72 -24.71 13.85
C ASP A 409 12.15 -24.86 12.38
N ALA A 410 11.19 -25.03 11.45
CA ALA A 410 11.45 -25.09 10.02
C ALA A 410 11.86 -23.70 9.49
N ALA A 411 11.10 -22.66 9.83
CA ALA A 411 11.38 -21.28 9.39
C ALA A 411 12.77 -20.79 9.89
N LEU A 412 13.11 -21.07 11.14
CA LEU A 412 14.44 -20.74 11.69
C LEU A 412 15.57 -21.49 11.00
N ALA A 413 15.33 -22.73 10.57
CA ALA A 413 16.35 -23.49 9.86
C ALA A 413 16.52 -23.01 8.41
N GLU A 414 15.46 -22.55 7.76
CA GLU A 414 15.50 -21.94 6.41
C GLU A 414 16.23 -20.59 6.44
N GLN A 415 15.92 -19.74 7.43
CA GLN A 415 16.63 -18.48 7.62
C GLN A 415 18.14 -18.66 7.80
N ALA A 416 18.55 -19.67 8.54
CA ALA A 416 19.98 -19.98 8.74
C ALA A 416 20.69 -20.30 7.42
N VAL A 417 20.02 -20.90 6.45
CA VAL A 417 20.58 -21.14 5.11
C VAL A 417 20.75 -19.82 4.35
N GLU A 418 19.75 -18.93 4.40
CA GLU A 418 19.82 -17.62 3.74
C GLU A 418 20.97 -16.75 4.30
N GLU A 419 21.17 -16.79 5.59
CA GLU A 419 22.30 -16.10 6.25
C GLU A 419 23.65 -16.61 5.75
N LEU A 420 23.83 -17.92 5.64
CA LEU A 420 25.07 -18.52 5.10
C LEU A 420 25.31 -18.11 3.64
N VAL A 421 24.29 -18.07 2.81
CA VAL A 421 24.39 -17.62 1.41
C VAL A 421 24.80 -16.14 1.34
N SER A 422 24.25 -15.30 2.19
CA SER A 422 24.54 -13.86 2.19
C SER A 422 25.98 -13.53 2.62
N CYS A 423 26.59 -14.40 3.42
CA CYS A 423 27.96 -14.23 3.90
C CYS A 423 29.07 -14.72 2.94
N MET A 424 28.70 -15.26 1.79
CA MET A 424 29.70 -15.78 0.84
C MET A 424 30.57 -14.67 0.24
N PRO A 425 31.90 -14.88 0.15
CA PRO A 425 32.81 -13.90 -0.42
C PRO A 425 32.59 -13.69 -1.91
N THR A 426 32.92 -12.51 -2.38
CA THR A 426 32.94 -12.18 -3.80
C THR A 426 34.19 -12.75 -4.45
N VAL A 427 34.08 -13.29 -5.66
CA VAL A 427 35.23 -13.78 -6.45
C VAL A 427 35.58 -12.69 -7.47
N PRO A 428 36.84 -12.25 -7.56
CA PRO A 428 37.30 -11.25 -8.51
C PRO A 428 36.94 -11.56 -9.98
N ALA A 429 36.60 -10.52 -10.75
CA ALA A 429 36.28 -10.71 -12.17
C ALA A 429 37.57 -11.06 -13.00
N PRO A 430 37.52 -11.99 -13.98
CA PRO A 430 38.68 -12.31 -14.79
C PRO A 430 39.26 -11.09 -15.48
N ASP A 431 38.42 -10.22 -16.04
CA ASP A 431 38.84 -9.01 -16.76
C ASP A 431 39.61 -8.04 -15.84
N ASP A 432 39.16 -7.90 -14.58
CA ASP A 432 39.84 -7.06 -13.58
C ASP A 432 41.23 -7.66 -13.24
N VAL A 433 41.30 -8.98 -13.12
CA VAL A 433 42.52 -9.70 -12.81
C VAL A 433 43.52 -9.60 -13.98
N ASP A 434 43.04 -9.79 -15.22
CA ASP A 434 43.88 -9.63 -16.42
C ASP A 434 44.46 -8.22 -16.52
N ALA A 435 43.67 -7.20 -16.22
CA ALA A 435 44.13 -5.80 -16.17
C ALA A 435 45.25 -5.58 -15.12
N ILE A 436 45.14 -6.22 -13.96
CA ILE A 436 46.16 -6.13 -12.89
C ILE A 436 47.44 -6.85 -13.36
N LEU A 437 47.33 -8.03 -13.97
CA LEU A 437 48.47 -8.80 -14.45
C LEU A 437 49.21 -8.08 -15.60
N ASP A 438 48.47 -7.45 -16.52
CA ASP A 438 49.06 -6.63 -17.60
C ASP A 438 49.86 -5.45 -17.04
N ARG A 439 49.31 -4.71 -16.08
CA ARG A 439 50.02 -3.60 -15.43
C ARG A 439 51.27 -4.08 -14.66
N ALA A 440 51.19 -5.26 -14.09
CA ALA A 440 52.30 -5.88 -13.36
C ALA A 440 53.38 -6.45 -14.30
N GLY A 441 53.10 -6.57 -15.60
CA GLY A 441 54.04 -7.13 -16.59
C GLY A 441 54.16 -8.65 -16.51
N ILE A 442 53.15 -9.33 -16.01
CA ILE A 442 53.07 -10.79 -15.92
C ILE A 442 52.49 -11.29 -17.25
N GLY A 443 53.34 -11.81 -18.11
CA GLY A 443 52.98 -12.15 -19.49
C GLY A 443 52.94 -13.61 -19.85
N ASP A 444 53.16 -14.54 -18.90
CA ASP A 444 53.10 -15.97 -19.19
C ASP A 444 51.63 -16.43 -19.35
N ASP A 445 51.25 -16.81 -20.56
CA ASP A 445 49.91 -17.29 -20.90
C ASP A 445 49.50 -18.54 -20.08
N ALA A 446 50.42 -19.39 -19.69
CA ALA A 446 50.15 -20.56 -18.88
C ALA A 446 49.83 -20.19 -17.42
N GLU A 447 50.53 -19.21 -16.86
CA GLU A 447 50.31 -18.70 -15.52
C GLU A 447 48.96 -17.94 -15.44
N ARG A 448 48.63 -17.12 -16.44
CA ARG A 448 47.32 -16.45 -16.56
C ARG A 448 46.18 -17.47 -16.69
N ALA A 449 46.33 -18.46 -17.56
CA ALA A 449 45.31 -19.50 -17.73
C ALA A 449 45.07 -20.32 -16.45
N LEU A 450 46.10 -20.53 -15.63
CA LEU A 450 45.98 -21.19 -14.34
C LEU A 450 45.10 -20.34 -13.37
N LEU A 451 45.37 -19.04 -13.27
CA LEU A 451 44.66 -18.15 -12.41
C LEU A 451 43.18 -17.98 -12.84
N VAL A 452 42.95 -17.78 -14.14
CA VAL A 452 41.59 -17.66 -14.70
C VAL A 452 40.77 -18.92 -14.45
N ARG A 453 41.37 -20.10 -14.67
CA ARG A 453 40.70 -21.37 -14.40
C ARG A 453 40.33 -21.53 -12.93
N HIS A 454 41.21 -21.16 -12.02
CA HIS A 454 40.93 -21.20 -10.58
C HIS A 454 39.79 -20.22 -10.18
N LEU A 455 39.78 -19.02 -10.74
CA LEU A 455 38.70 -18.06 -10.53
C LEU A 455 37.35 -18.57 -11.03
N ASP A 456 37.31 -19.18 -12.20
CA ASP A 456 36.11 -19.78 -12.78
C ASP A 456 35.59 -20.95 -11.95
N GLU A 457 36.52 -21.72 -11.34
CA GLU A 457 36.16 -22.79 -10.42
C GLU A 457 35.54 -22.24 -9.12
N LEU A 458 36.11 -21.21 -8.52
CA LEU A 458 35.59 -20.54 -7.34
C LEU A 458 34.21 -19.92 -7.62
N ARG A 459 34.00 -19.34 -8.81
CA ARG A 459 32.70 -18.78 -9.21
C ARG A 459 31.66 -19.86 -9.36
N ARG A 460 31.97 -20.93 -10.09
CA ARG A 460 31.02 -22.05 -10.23
C ARG A 460 30.65 -22.63 -8.89
N ARG A 461 31.65 -22.74 -7.97
CA ARG A 461 31.39 -23.21 -6.61
C ARG A 461 30.50 -22.27 -5.81
N ARG A 462 30.74 -20.96 -5.89
CA ARG A 462 29.89 -19.96 -5.25
C ARG A 462 28.46 -20.00 -5.78
N GLU A 463 28.29 -20.09 -7.09
CA GLU A 463 27.00 -20.19 -7.74
C GLU A 463 26.25 -21.46 -7.36
N ALA A 464 26.93 -22.58 -7.34
CA ALA A 464 26.38 -23.85 -6.88
C ALA A 464 25.97 -23.81 -5.40
N LEU A 465 26.77 -23.18 -4.54
CA LEU A 465 26.41 -22.96 -3.13
C LEU A 465 25.23 -22.02 -2.96
N ALA A 466 25.05 -21.04 -3.84
CA ALA A 466 23.93 -20.09 -3.76
C ALA A 466 22.62 -20.66 -4.32
N THR A 467 22.65 -21.43 -5.42
CA THR A 467 21.45 -21.74 -6.24
C THR A 467 20.87 -23.14 -6.05
N GLN A 468 21.58 -24.10 -5.44
CA GLN A 468 21.09 -25.48 -5.32
C GLN A 468 19.90 -25.61 -4.38
N SER A 469 18.69 -25.73 -4.93
CA SER A 469 17.46 -25.98 -4.17
C SER A 469 16.96 -27.43 -4.18
N GLU A 470 17.39 -28.31 -5.10
CA GLU A 470 16.92 -29.72 -5.16
C GLU A 470 17.98 -30.72 -5.62
N GLY A 471 18.36 -31.58 -4.70
CA GLY A 471 18.60 -33.03 -4.92
C GLY A 471 19.68 -33.51 -5.89
N GLN A 472 20.44 -32.68 -6.56
CA GLN A 472 21.51 -33.11 -7.44
C GLN A 472 22.88 -32.74 -6.84
N LEU A 473 23.45 -33.66 -6.09
CA LEU A 473 24.88 -33.69 -5.83
C LEU A 473 25.59 -33.69 -7.18
N VAL A 474 26.05 -32.55 -7.64
CA VAL A 474 27.03 -32.51 -8.74
C VAL A 474 28.37 -32.99 -8.17
N VAL A 475 28.69 -34.18 -8.48
CA VAL A 475 29.91 -34.90 -8.19
C VAL A 475 31.05 -34.22 -8.95
N ASP A 476 31.47 -33.05 -8.71
CA ASP A 476 32.80 -32.51 -9.14
C ASP A 476 32.98 -31.02 -8.74
N LEU A 477 32.62 -30.65 -7.50
CA LEU A 477 32.95 -29.33 -6.96
C LEU A 477 34.11 -29.35 -5.97
N ALA A 478 34.88 -30.41 -5.95
CA ALA A 478 36.10 -30.46 -5.15
C ALA A 478 37.11 -29.42 -5.68
N LEU A 479 37.53 -28.50 -4.81
CA LEU A 479 38.58 -27.55 -5.17
C LEU A 479 39.84 -28.31 -5.44
N ASP A 480 40.45 -28.11 -6.59
CA ASP A 480 41.79 -28.65 -6.90
C ASP A 480 42.82 -27.97 -5.98
N GLU A 481 43.15 -28.64 -4.89
CA GLU A 481 44.16 -28.14 -3.94
C GLU A 481 45.51 -27.88 -4.61
N GLY A 482 45.83 -28.64 -5.65
CA GLY A 482 47.05 -28.46 -6.43
C GLY A 482 47.00 -27.14 -7.21
N ALA A 483 45.88 -26.86 -7.87
CA ALA A 483 45.64 -25.58 -8.59
C ALA A 483 45.64 -24.39 -7.61
N ARG A 484 44.96 -24.50 -6.47
CA ARG A 484 44.96 -23.48 -5.42
C ARG A 484 46.36 -23.14 -4.92
N ASN A 485 47.16 -24.16 -4.58
CA ASN A 485 48.52 -23.95 -4.09
C ASN A 485 49.42 -23.37 -5.18
N ALA A 486 49.27 -23.81 -6.42
CA ALA A 486 50.00 -23.26 -7.55
C ALA A 486 49.67 -21.77 -7.80
N VAL A 487 48.42 -21.35 -7.63
CA VAL A 487 48.00 -19.93 -7.72
C VAL A 487 48.59 -19.10 -6.58
N VAL A 488 48.58 -19.62 -5.35
CA VAL A 488 49.21 -18.96 -4.19
C VAL A 488 50.70 -18.78 -4.41
N ASP A 489 51.39 -19.83 -4.89
CA ASP A 489 52.82 -19.79 -5.18
C ASP A 489 53.13 -18.82 -6.33
N LEU A 490 52.27 -18.75 -7.34
CA LEU A 490 52.37 -17.76 -8.41
C LEU A 490 52.30 -16.35 -7.86
N MET A 491 51.27 -16.02 -7.06
CA MET A 491 51.10 -14.70 -6.46
C MET A 491 52.30 -14.32 -5.58
N ASN A 492 52.83 -15.25 -4.80
CA ASN A 492 54.02 -15.02 -3.99
C ASN A 492 55.26 -14.69 -4.85
N ARG A 493 55.54 -15.45 -5.93
CA ARG A 493 56.63 -15.16 -6.87
C ARG A 493 56.51 -13.79 -7.51
N CYS A 494 55.29 -13.42 -7.95
CA CYS A 494 55.02 -12.10 -8.54
C CYS A 494 55.35 -10.97 -7.57
N LEU A 495 54.94 -11.10 -6.30
CA LEU A 495 55.22 -10.13 -5.25
C LEU A 495 56.71 -10.03 -4.91
N GLU A 496 57.42 -11.15 -4.87
CA GLU A 496 58.90 -11.16 -4.67
C GLU A 496 59.64 -10.41 -5.79
N VAL A 497 59.26 -10.63 -7.05
CA VAL A 497 59.81 -9.91 -8.21
C VAL A 497 59.53 -8.41 -8.13
N ALA A 498 58.30 -8.03 -7.78
CA ALA A 498 57.91 -6.62 -7.64
C ALA A 498 58.68 -5.94 -6.49
N ALA A 499 58.88 -6.62 -5.36
CA ALA A 499 59.68 -6.11 -4.23
C ALA A 499 61.13 -5.88 -4.57
N GLU A 500 61.75 -6.80 -5.32
CA GLU A 500 63.18 -6.65 -5.74
C GLU A 500 63.34 -5.48 -6.74
N LEU A 501 62.39 -5.32 -7.67
CA LEU A 501 62.40 -4.19 -8.62
C LEU A 501 62.20 -2.84 -7.90
N LEU A 502 61.35 -2.80 -6.89
CA LEU A 502 61.17 -1.61 -6.08
C LEU A 502 62.46 -1.25 -5.32
N ARG A 503 63.08 -2.21 -4.67
CA ARG A 503 64.33 -2.01 -3.95
C ARG A 503 65.46 -1.42 -4.82
N LYS A 504 65.58 -1.91 -6.06
CA LYS A 504 66.54 -1.37 -7.05
C LYS A 504 66.24 0.06 -7.44
N ALA A 505 64.97 0.36 -7.76
CA ALA A 505 64.53 1.69 -8.16
C ALA A 505 64.73 2.72 -7.03
N GLU A 506 64.52 2.31 -5.77
CA GLU A 506 64.70 3.20 -4.59
C GLU A 506 66.20 3.48 -4.29
N GLN A 507 67.09 2.54 -4.60
CA GLN A 507 68.52 2.78 -4.49
C GLN A 507 69.03 3.81 -5.50
N ASP A 508 68.50 3.76 -6.73
CA ASP A 508 68.92 4.70 -7.82
C ASP A 508 68.34 6.13 -7.57
N ALA A 509 67.32 6.25 -6.74
CA ALA A 509 66.66 7.54 -6.47
C ALA A 509 67.30 8.39 -5.34
N LYS A 510 68.34 7.89 -4.68
CA LYS A 510 69.01 8.56 -3.53
C LYS A 510 69.97 9.70 -3.93
N GLY A 511 69.67 10.51 -4.85
CA GLY A 511 70.55 11.70 -5.15
C GLY A 511 69.85 12.78 -5.92
N ILE A 512 69.96 13.95 -5.42
CA ILE A 512 69.73 15.27 -6.00
C ILE A 512 68.30 15.86 -5.68
N ASP A 513 68.32 17.14 -5.29
CA ASP A 513 67.18 18.06 -4.98
C ASP A 513 66.43 18.43 -6.27
N ARG A 514 66.22 17.46 -7.15
CA ARG A 514 65.45 17.58 -8.41
C ARG A 514 63.99 17.88 -8.13
N ASP A 515 63.53 17.44 -6.99
CA ASP A 515 62.13 17.64 -6.62
C ASP A 515 61.81 19.10 -6.38
N ARG A 516 62.76 19.82 -5.78
CA ARG A 516 62.63 21.28 -5.60
C ARG A 516 62.69 22.02 -6.93
N LEU A 517 63.60 21.68 -7.83
CA LEU A 517 63.67 22.28 -9.17
C LEU A 517 62.44 21.99 -10.00
N ARG A 518 61.87 20.76 -9.91
CA ARG A 518 60.62 20.41 -10.57
C ARG A 518 59.45 21.13 -9.98
N ALA A 519 59.45 21.35 -8.66
CA ALA A 519 58.39 22.13 -8.02
C ALA A 519 58.41 23.57 -8.50
N GLU A 520 59.58 24.21 -8.57
CA GLU A 520 59.78 25.59 -9.07
C GLU A 520 59.42 25.67 -10.57
N GLN A 521 59.87 24.74 -11.37
CA GLN A 521 59.53 24.65 -12.80
C GLN A 521 58.05 24.52 -13.03
N ARG A 522 57.40 23.63 -12.25
CA ARG A 522 55.94 23.40 -12.34
C ARG A 522 55.17 24.65 -11.91
N GLU A 523 55.61 25.34 -10.86
CA GLU A 523 54.98 26.57 -10.41
C GLU A 523 55.05 27.67 -11.46
N LEU A 524 56.22 27.90 -12.06
CA LEU A 524 56.42 28.91 -13.12
C LEU A 524 55.62 28.54 -14.37
N ALA A 525 55.64 27.24 -14.78
CA ALA A 525 54.86 26.77 -15.93
C ALA A 525 53.34 26.91 -15.69
N ALA A 526 52.91 26.65 -14.47
CA ALA A 526 51.50 26.84 -14.07
C ALA A 526 51.12 28.32 -14.07
N ARG A 527 51.95 29.23 -13.61
CA ARG A 527 51.73 30.67 -13.65
C ARG A 527 51.73 31.20 -15.08
N ARG A 528 52.64 30.73 -15.95
CA ARG A 528 52.61 31.03 -17.35
C ARG A 528 51.31 30.57 -18.02
N TRP A 529 50.86 29.34 -17.77
CA TRP A 529 49.58 28.85 -18.25
C TRP A 529 48.44 29.73 -17.73
N LEU A 530 48.43 30.10 -16.46
CA LEU A 530 47.40 30.93 -15.85
C LEU A 530 47.31 32.31 -16.44
N SER A 531 48.45 32.93 -16.81
CA SER A 531 48.51 34.25 -17.46
C SER A 531 47.76 34.30 -18.78
N HIS A 532 47.80 33.19 -19.54
CA HIS A 532 47.02 33.04 -20.79
C HIS A 532 45.52 32.81 -20.55
N GLN A 533 45.11 32.46 -19.34
CA GLN A 533 43.69 32.17 -18.97
C GLN A 533 43.03 33.35 -18.25
N ARG A 534 43.62 34.55 -18.23
CA ARG A 534 43.14 35.71 -17.45
C ARG A 534 41.66 36.03 -17.76
N GLU A 535 41.25 36.01 -19.01
CA GLU A 535 39.85 36.30 -19.42
C GLU A 535 38.91 35.19 -18.91
N ALA A 536 39.27 33.90 -19.12
CA ALA A 536 38.52 32.77 -18.66
C ALA A 536 38.37 32.72 -17.11
N VAL A 537 39.42 33.12 -16.39
CA VAL A 537 39.36 33.24 -14.92
C VAL A 537 38.39 34.34 -14.52
N GLY A 538 38.37 35.48 -15.23
CA GLY A 538 37.41 36.56 -15.03
C GLY A 538 35.96 36.11 -15.21
N GLU A 539 35.70 35.40 -16.33
CA GLU A 539 34.36 34.80 -16.57
C GLU A 539 33.95 33.80 -15.49
N GLU A 540 34.90 33.00 -15.02
CA GLU A 540 34.66 32.03 -13.95
C GLU A 540 34.25 32.70 -12.63
N ILE A 541 34.88 33.79 -12.25
CA ILE A 541 34.50 34.58 -11.08
C ILE A 541 33.08 35.11 -11.22
N GLU A 542 32.72 35.65 -12.38
CA GLU A 542 31.34 36.10 -12.60
C GLU A 542 30.36 34.93 -12.51
N ARG A 543 30.70 33.75 -13.05
CA ARG A 543 29.93 32.52 -12.85
C ARG A 543 29.79 32.13 -11.38
N LEU A 544 30.87 32.17 -10.60
CA LEU A 544 30.87 31.88 -9.17
C LEU A 544 30.01 32.87 -8.39
N LYS A 545 29.99 34.15 -8.75
CA LYS A 545 29.12 35.17 -8.15
C LYS A 545 27.65 34.82 -8.39
N VAL A 546 27.32 34.40 -9.63
CA VAL A 546 25.96 33.96 -9.96
C VAL A 546 25.60 32.68 -9.17
N LEU A 547 26.50 31.70 -9.10
CA LEU A 547 26.30 30.50 -8.29
C LEU A 547 26.08 30.82 -6.81
N ALA A 548 26.87 31.74 -6.24
CA ALA A 548 26.70 32.18 -4.86
C ALA A 548 25.35 32.89 -4.64
N MET A 549 24.88 33.63 -5.62
CA MET A 549 23.56 34.24 -5.61
C MET A 549 22.47 33.15 -5.66
N LEU A 550 22.59 32.16 -6.57
CA LEU A 550 21.64 31.06 -6.68
C LEU A 550 21.57 30.23 -5.38
N GLU A 551 22.72 30.00 -4.71
CA GLU A 551 22.74 29.31 -3.41
C GLU A 551 22.07 30.15 -2.29
N ARG A 552 22.21 31.47 -2.30
CA ARG A 552 21.46 32.37 -1.41
C ARG A 552 19.96 32.32 -1.69
N ALA A 553 19.56 32.38 -2.97
CA ALA A 553 18.17 32.25 -3.39
C ALA A 553 17.57 30.90 -2.97
N LYS A 554 18.32 29.82 -3.14
CA LYS A 554 17.94 28.49 -2.68
C LYS A 554 17.72 28.40 -1.18
N LYS A 555 18.51 29.09 -0.37
CA LYS A 555 18.28 29.22 1.09
C LYS A 555 17.00 29.99 1.41
N LEU A 556 16.68 31.06 0.64
CA LEU A 556 15.41 31.79 0.79
C LEU A 556 14.21 30.91 0.42
N ALA A 557 14.37 29.98 -0.52
CA ALA A 557 13.35 29.02 -0.92
C ALA A 557 13.31 27.74 -0.05
N ALA A 558 13.97 27.75 1.12
CA ALA A 558 14.00 26.60 2.02
C ALA A 558 12.63 26.36 2.69
N THR A 559 12.16 25.14 2.64
CA THR A 559 10.82 24.72 3.13
C THR A 559 10.74 24.46 4.64
N ASN A 560 11.87 24.50 5.35
CA ASN A 560 11.94 24.13 6.77
C ASN A 560 11.01 24.96 7.69
N LYS A 561 10.94 26.28 7.45
CA LYS A 561 10.07 27.17 8.22
C LYS A 561 8.59 26.91 7.94
N LEU A 562 8.25 26.69 6.66
CA LEU A 562 6.90 26.31 6.23
C LEU A 562 6.47 24.97 6.85
N SER A 563 7.35 23.96 6.80
CA SER A 563 7.08 22.64 7.36
C SER A 563 6.90 22.67 8.89
N ARG A 564 7.68 23.50 9.60
CA ARG A 564 7.49 23.70 11.06
C ARG A 564 6.17 24.38 11.36
N GLN A 565 5.81 25.42 10.60
CA GLN A 565 4.55 26.13 10.77
C GLN A 565 3.36 25.23 10.42
N ALA A 566 3.44 24.44 9.34
CA ALA A 566 2.45 23.43 8.99
C ALA A 566 2.30 22.38 10.10
N THR A 567 3.41 21.93 10.70
CA THR A 567 3.38 21.00 11.82
C THR A 567 2.68 21.59 13.04
N LYS A 568 2.92 22.87 13.35
CA LYS A 568 2.26 23.56 14.47
C LYS A 568 0.76 23.69 14.22
N LEU A 569 0.38 24.21 13.05
CA LEU A 569 -1.03 24.40 12.69
C LEU A 569 -1.78 23.06 12.57
N SER A 570 -1.13 22.02 12.05
CA SER A 570 -1.73 20.70 11.94
C SER A 570 -2.07 20.09 13.30
N ARG A 571 -1.22 20.36 14.30
CA ARG A 571 -1.50 19.95 15.68
C ARG A 571 -2.74 20.65 16.23
N GLU A 572 -2.84 21.95 16.00
CA GLU A 572 -3.91 22.77 16.55
C GLU A 572 -5.26 22.58 15.82
N LEU A 573 -5.25 22.41 14.49
CA LEU A 573 -6.46 22.40 13.68
C LEU A 573 -6.92 21.00 13.27
N VAL A 574 -5.99 20.12 12.89
CA VAL A 574 -6.34 18.79 12.36
C VAL A 574 -6.49 17.79 13.49
N THR A 575 -5.47 17.66 14.35
CA THR A 575 -5.47 16.61 15.37
C THR A 575 -6.62 16.77 16.34
N GLN A 576 -6.84 17.97 16.88
CA GLN A 576 -7.97 18.22 17.82
C GLN A 576 -9.33 18.00 17.17
N ALA A 577 -9.49 18.42 15.92
CA ALA A 577 -10.75 18.24 15.19
C ALA A 577 -11.04 16.75 14.93
N ILE A 578 -10.05 15.99 14.49
CA ILE A 578 -10.18 14.55 14.24
C ILE A 578 -10.41 13.79 15.56
N GLU A 579 -9.70 14.12 16.63
CA GLU A 579 -9.91 13.48 17.94
C GLU A 579 -11.34 13.74 18.49
N SER A 580 -11.83 14.99 18.38
CA SER A 580 -13.16 15.34 18.81
C SER A 580 -14.24 14.60 18.01
N ARG A 581 -14.08 14.56 16.68
CA ARG A 581 -15.00 13.82 15.80
C ARG A 581 -14.94 12.32 16.07
N PHE A 582 -13.78 11.77 16.21
CA PHE A 582 -13.59 10.35 16.51
C PHE A 582 -14.32 9.94 17.79
N ARG A 583 -14.23 10.74 18.85
CA ARG A 583 -14.98 10.50 20.09
C ARG A 583 -16.50 10.59 19.85
N SER A 584 -16.95 11.59 19.10
CA SER A 584 -18.36 11.73 18.74
C SER A 584 -18.88 10.56 17.90
N GLU A 585 -18.05 10.03 16.97
CA GLU A 585 -18.44 8.88 16.15
C GLU A 585 -18.44 7.58 16.98
N LEU A 586 -17.49 7.39 17.91
CA LEU A 586 -17.52 6.28 18.85
C LEU A 586 -18.80 6.31 19.71
N ASP A 587 -19.22 7.49 20.17
CA ASP A 587 -20.47 7.65 20.91
C ASP A 587 -21.67 7.25 20.06
N ARG A 588 -21.78 7.77 18.85
CA ARG A 588 -22.86 7.46 17.91
C ARG A 588 -22.93 5.97 17.57
N LEU A 589 -21.78 5.31 17.46
CA LEU A 589 -21.67 3.89 17.19
C LEU A 589 -21.82 3.01 18.47
N GLY A 590 -22.01 3.62 19.64
CA GLY A 590 -22.20 2.91 20.91
C GLY A 590 -20.93 2.31 21.50
N ALA A 591 -19.76 2.80 21.08
CA ALA A 591 -18.47 2.25 21.44
C ALA A 591 -17.65 3.10 22.42
N ASN A 592 -18.32 3.89 23.28
CA ASN A 592 -17.68 4.75 24.30
C ASN A 592 -16.85 4.00 25.32
N HIS A 593 -17.10 2.70 25.51
CA HIS A 593 -16.35 1.83 26.41
C HIS A 593 -14.93 1.55 25.89
N LEU A 594 -14.69 1.73 24.59
CA LEU A 594 -13.38 1.52 23.98
C LEU A 594 -12.40 2.62 24.43
N LYS A 595 -11.33 2.20 25.10
CA LYS A 595 -10.27 3.10 25.56
C LYS A 595 -9.26 3.38 24.45
N VAL A 596 -9.74 3.87 23.31
CA VAL A 596 -8.93 4.20 22.13
C VAL A 596 -8.87 5.70 21.87
N GLU A 597 -7.81 6.12 21.22
CA GLU A 597 -7.67 7.50 20.73
C GLU A 597 -6.90 7.52 19.41
N ILE A 598 -7.16 8.53 18.61
CA ILE A 598 -6.33 8.81 17.42
C ILE A 598 -5.17 9.70 17.87
N ARG A 599 -3.94 9.21 17.69
CA ARG A 599 -2.73 9.95 18.04
C ARG A 599 -1.94 10.30 16.80
N ARG A 600 -1.50 11.55 16.71
CA ARG A 600 -0.58 11.98 15.67
C ARG A 600 0.77 11.30 15.85
N THR A 601 1.32 10.72 14.78
CA THR A 601 2.66 10.10 14.78
C THR A 601 3.70 11.03 14.19
N ARG A 602 3.48 11.52 12.98
CA ARG A 602 4.41 12.43 12.31
C ARG A 602 3.70 13.41 11.38
N THR A 603 4.40 14.47 11.02
CA THR A 603 3.97 15.42 9.99
C THR A 603 5.11 15.62 9.01
N THR A 604 4.87 15.40 7.73
CA THR A 604 5.86 15.54 6.66
C THR A 604 5.29 16.43 5.57
N LYS A 605 5.96 17.51 5.22
CA LYS A 605 5.53 18.48 4.20
C LYS A 605 4.07 18.96 4.38
N GLY A 606 3.65 19.19 5.63
CA GLY A 606 2.30 19.65 5.98
C GLY A 606 1.25 18.55 6.09
N ARG A 607 1.53 17.31 5.68
CA ARG A 607 0.63 16.17 5.79
C ARG A 607 0.75 15.52 7.16
N VAL A 608 -0.38 15.35 7.83
CA VAL A 608 -0.45 14.78 9.18
C VAL A 608 -0.75 13.31 9.09
N ARG A 609 0.05 12.50 9.77
CA ARG A 609 -0.23 11.08 9.93
C ARG A 609 -0.72 10.79 11.33
N HIS A 610 -1.74 9.98 11.39
CA HIS A 610 -2.38 9.52 12.62
C HIS A 610 -2.31 8.01 12.73
N ARG A 611 -2.42 7.52 13.95
CA ARG A 611 -2.55 6.11 14.26
C ARG A 611 -3.54 5.93 15.41
N LEU A 612 -4.33 4.87 15.33
CA LEU A 612 -5.19 4.44 16.42
C LEU A 612 -4.32 3.79 17.50
N VAL A 613 -4.45 4.26 18.74
CA VAL A 613 -3.71 3.74 19.90
C VAL A 613 -4.63 3.55 21.09
N LEU A 614 -4.22 2.68 22.02
CA LEU A 614 -4.90 2.55 23.31
C LEU A 614 -4.49 3.70 24.24
N LYS A 615 -5.46 4.24 24.97
CA LYS A 615 -5.22 5.33 25.97
C LYS A 615 -4.28 4.93 27.09
N THR A 616 -4.20 3.64 27.41
CA THR A 616 -3.42 3.10 28.54
C THR A 616 -2.41 2.03 28.10
N GLY A 617 -2.10 1.93 26.80
CA GLY A 617 -1.32 0.83 26.25
C GLY A 617 0.18 0.93 26.54
N MET A 618 0.76 -0.16 27.03
CA MET A 618 2.20 -0.37 27.16
C MET A 618 2.87 -0.63 25.80
N GLY A 619 2.65 0.21 24.78
CA GLY A 619 3.31 0.13 23.48
C GLY A 619 2.71 -0.87 22.47
N HIS A 620 1.63 -1.58 22.81
CA HIS A 620 0.93 -2.45 21.87
C HIS A 620 -0.02 -1.65 20.97
N GLY A 621 -0.10 -1.99 19.67
CA GLY A 621 -1.07 -1.41 18.73
C GLY A 621 -2.50 -1.79 19.11
N ALA A 622 -3.45 -0.90 18.85
CA ALA A 622 -4.86 -1.14 19.15
C ALA A 622 -5.38 -2.44 18.51
N GLY A 623 -4.97 -2.72 17.25
CA GLY A 623 -5.39 -3.91 16.52
C GLY A 623 -4.97 -5.25 17.09
N ALA A 624 -3.95 -5.28 17.97
CA ALA A 624 -3.51 -6.51 18.62
C ALA A 624 -4.31 -6.86 19.88
N ILE A 625 -5.09 -5.91 20.40
CA ILE A 625 -5.77 -6.05 21.69
C ILE A 625 -7.29 -6.02 21.55
N LEU A 626 -7.79 -5.22 20.61
CA LEU A 626 -9.21 -5.13 20.33
C LEU A 626 -9.69 -6.41 19.64
N SER A 627 -10.90 -6.85 19.96
CA SER A 627 -11.59 -7.88 19.18
C SER A 627 -11.88 -7.40 17.76
N ASP A 628 -12.19 -8.32 16.83
CA ASP A 628 -12.50 -7.98 15.46
C ASP A 628 -13.67 -6.99 15.34
N GLY A 629 -14.72 -7.16 16.17
CA GLY A 629 -15.85 -6.23 16.22
C GLY A 629 -15.44 -4.84 16.72
N GLU A 630 -14.67 -4.77 17.81
CA GLU A 630 -14.16 -3.51 18.34
C GLU A 630 -13.23 -2.81 17.36
N ASN A 631 -12.35 -3.55 16.67
CA ASN A 631 -11.51 -3.04 15.60
C ASN A 631 -12.35 -2.44 14.47
N ARG A 632 -13.42 -3.11 14.09
CA ARG A 632 -14.35 -2.66 13.04
C ARG A 632 -15.02 -1.35 13.41
N VAL A 633 -15.59 -1.27 14.62
CA VAL A 633 -16.26 -0.04 15.11
C VAL A 633 -15.26 1.09 15.24
N ALA A 634 -14.06 0.84 15.79
CA ALA A 634 -13.03 1.86 15.94
C ALA A 634 -12.52 2.36 14.58
N SER A 635 -12.33 1.48 13.59
CA SER A 635 -11.92 1.86 12.24
C SER A 635 -13.00 2.63 11.48
N LEU A 636 -14.28 2.26 11.63
CA LEU A 636 -15.42 3.03 11.11
C LEU A 636 -15.48 4.43 11.72
N ALA A 637 -15.37 4.54 13.05
CA ALA A 637 -15.32 5.82 13.72
C ALA A 637 -14.14 6.69 13.25
N ALA A 638 -12.96 6.09 13.04
CA ALA A 638 -11.78 6.78 12.52
C ALA A 638 -11.99 7.24 11.07
N CYS A 639 -12.56 6.38 10.23
CA CYS A 639 -12.93 6.70 8.85
C CYS A 639 -13.93 7.88 8.80
N PHE A 640 -14.99 7.84 9.57
CA PHE A 640 -15.95 8.95 9.66
C PHE A 640 -15.29 10.24 10.16
N ALA A 641 -14.45 10.16 11.19
CA ALA A 641 -13.76 11.33 11.73
C ALA A 641 -12.84 11.99 10.71
N ASP A 642 -12.24 11.20 9.84
CA ASP A 642 -11.30 11.64 8.80
C ASP A 642 -12.05 12.28 7.62
N PHE A 643 -13.04 11.59 7.05
CA PHE A 643 -13.75 12.05 5.85
C PHE A 643 -14.88 13.07 6.11
N LEU A 644 -15.47 13.10 7.31
CA LEU A 644 -16.51 14.10 7.65
C LEU A 644 -15.94 15.47 7.98
N ALA A 645 -14.63 15.61 7.90
CA ALA A 645 -13.96 16.87 8.14
C ALA A 645 -14.16 17.89 7.02
N GLU A 646 -14.43 17.44 5.81
CA GLU A 646 -14.69 18.30 4.66
C GLU A 646 -16.18 18.56 4.51
N ASP A 647 -16.53 19.83 4.37
CA ASP A 647 -17.90 20.28 4.07
C ASP A 647 -18.21 20.07 2.57
N GLN A 648 -17.82 18.88 2.05
CA GLN A 648 -17.98 18.48 0.65
C GLN A 648 -19.07 17.43 0.54
N ASP A 649 -19.91 17.57 -0.48
CA ASP A 649 -20.93 16.59 -0.87
C ASP A 649 -20.28 15.51 -1.76
N VAL A 650 -19.51 14.63 -1.14
CA VAL A 650 -18.81 13.54 -1.83
C VAL A 650 -19.35 12.18 -1.42
N PRO A 651 -19.40 11.21 -2.34
CA PRO A 651 -19.92 9.88 -2.07
C PRO A 651 -19.10 9.11 -1.03
N PHE A 652 -19.79 8.33 -0.19
CA PHE A 652 -19.19 7.31 0.67
C PHE A 652 -19.59 5.94 0.18
N VAL A 653 -18.60 5.06 0.01
CA VAL A 653 -18.78 3.69 -0.44
C VAL A 653 -18.27 2.72 0.62
N PHE A 654 -19.13 1.80 1.04
CA PHE A 654 -18.84 0.81 2.07
C PHE A 654 -18.94 -0.60 1.51
N ASP A 655 -17.94 -1.44 1.76
CA ASP A 655 -17.99 -2.88 1.46
C ASP A 655 -18.08 -3.67 2.77
N ASP A 656 -19.23 -4.29 2.97
CA ASP A 656 -19.59 -5.08 4.14
C ASP A 656 -19.17 -4.44 5.48
N PRO A 657 -19.67 -3.25 5.82
CA PRO A 657 -19.26 -2.53 7.04
C PRO A 657 -19.57 -3.28 8.34
N MET A 658 -20.31 -4.39 8.27
CA MET A 658 -20.87 -5.13 9.38
C MET A 658 -20.17 -6.43 9.71
N SER A 659 -19.08 -6.80 9.03
CA SER A 659 -18.38 -8.05 9.33
C SER A 659 -17.89 -8.03 10.79
N SER A 660 -18.17 -9.11 11.54
CA SER A 660 -17.77 -9.31 12.93
C SER A 660 -18.45 -8.42 13.98
N LEU A 661 -19.51 -7.67 13.62
CA LEU A 661 -20.27 -6.90 14.59
C LEU A 661 -21.44 -7.69 15.16
N ASP A 662 -21.80 -7.39 16.41
CA ASP A 662 -23.06 -7.83 17.00
C ASP A 662 -24.23 -6.99 16.48
N GLN A 663 -25.45 -7.44 16.74
CA GLN A 663 -26.65 -6.82 16.20
C GLN A 663 -26.90 -5.39 16.72
N GLU A 664 -26.46 -5.07 17.94
CA GLU A 664 -26.62 -3.71 18.49
C GLU A 664 -25.77 -2.69 17.73
N HIS A 665 -24.51 -3.07 17.47
CA HIS A 665 -23.62 -2.23 16.66
C HIS A 665 -24.07 -2.17 15.20
N GLU A 666 -24.65 -3.27 14.65
CA GLU A 666 -25.25 -3.28 13.32
C GLU A 666 -26.33 -2.22 13.15
N ASP A 667 -27.28 -2.17 14.08
CA ASP A 667 -28.37 -1.18 14.05
C ASP A 667 -27.83 0.24 14.14
N ARG A 668 -26.86 0.51 15.00
CA ARG A 668 -26.23 1.84 15.13
C ARG A 668 -25.47 2.27 13.88
N VAL A 669 -24.76 1.34 13.26
CA VAL A 669 -24.08 1.61 11.98
C VAL A 669 -25.09 1.87 10.88
N ALA A 670 -26.18 1.10 10.78
CA ALA A 670 -27.24 1.33 9.82
C ALA A 670 -27.85 2.74 10.01
N GLU A 671 -28.17 3.12 11.24
CA GLU A 671 -28.65 4.45 11.58
C GLU A 671 -27.67 5.56 11.21
N ARG A 672 -26.37 5.31 11.46
CA ARG A 672 -25.32 6.29 11.13
C ARG A 672 -25.15 6.47 9.63
N LEU A 673 -25.15 5.39 8.86
CA LEU A 673 -25.06 5.44 7.40
C LEU A 673 -26.25 6.18 6.79
N VAL A 674 -27.46 5.91 7.26
CA VAL A 674 -28.67 6.63 6.84
C VAL A 674 -28.64 8.10 7.22
N HIS A 675 -28.10 8.43 8.40
CA HIS A 675 -27.92 9.83 8.78
C HIS A 675 -26.95 10.55 7.84
N LEU A 676 -25.88 9.89 7.41
CA LEU A 676 -24.92 10.43 6.43
C LEU A 676 -25.56 10.65 5.06
N ALA A 677 -26.50 9.79 4.67
CA ALA A 677 -27.23 9.89 3.41
C ALA A 677 -28.12 11.16 3.29
N ARG A 678 -28.33 11.93 4.37
CA ARG A 678 -29.01 13.23 4.29
C ARG A 678 -28.19 14.29 3.56
N ASP A 679 -26.88 14.22 3.70
CA ASP A 679 -25.98 15.28 3.26
C ASP A 679 -25.14 14.88 2.04
N ARG A 680 -25.10 13.58 1.72
CA ARG A 680 -24.25 13.03 0.65
C ARG A 680 -24.71 11.67 0.17
N GLN A 681 -24.25 11.24 -0.99
CA GLN A 681 -24.50 9.89 -1.47
C GLN A 681 -23.76 8.85 -0.61
N VAL A 682 -24.49 7.84 -0.15
CA VAL A 682 -23.96 6.68 0.59
C VAL A 682 -24.27 5.41 -0.22
N ILE A 683 -23.24 4.66 -0.58
CA ILE A 683 -23.35 3.40 -1.31
C ILE A 683 -22.85 2.28 -0.40
N VAL A 684 -23.69 1.27 -0.15
CA VAL A 684 -23.38 0.15 0.74
C VAL A 684 -23.46 -1.16 -0.02
N PHE A 685 -22.31 -1.83 -0.18
CA PHE A 685 -22.28 -3.22 -0.62
C PHE A 685 -22.39 -4.14 0.59
N THR A 686 -23.26 -5.13 0.54
CA THR A 686 -23.38 -6.11 1.62
C THR A 686 -23.86 -7.48 1.13
N HIS A 687 -23.48 -8.53 1.84
CA HIS A 687 -24.00 -9.88 1.66
C HIS A 687 -25.04 -10.25 2.72
N ARG A 688 -25.27 -9.39 3.71
CA ARG A 688 -26.14 -9.66 4.85
C ARG A 688 -27.53 -9.05 4.65
N LEU A 689 -28.50 -9.92 4.39
CA LEU A 689 -29.89 -9.50 4.22
C LEU A 689 -30.48 -8.80 5.46
N PRO A 690 -30.19 -9.22 6.70
CA PRO A 690 -30.62 -8.51 7.90
C PRO A 690 -30.16 -7.05 7.89
N PHE A 691 -28.94 -6.78 7.45
CA PHE A 691 -28.42 -5.42 7.39
C PHE A 691 -29.09 -4.58 6.30
N VAL A 692 -29.44 -5.19 5.15
CA VAL A 692 -30.26 -4.50 4.13
C VAL A 692 -31.59 -4.06 4.72
N ILE A 693 -32.23 -4.93 5.50
CA ILE A 693 -33.51 -4.63 6.16
C ILE A 693 -33.33 -3.51 7.20
N ALA A 694 -32.27 -3.57 8.02
CA ALA A 694 -31.95 -2.52 9.00
C ALA A 694 -31.73 -1.14 8.33
N LEU A 695 -31.01 -1.11 7.20
CA LEU A 695 -30.83 0.12 6.41
C LEU A 695 -32.16 0.66 5.85
N ILE A 696 -33.01 -0.22 5.32
CA ILE A 696 -34.34 0.18 4.80
C ILE A 696 -35.21 0.74 5.94
N GLU A 697 -35.24 0.09 7.09
CA GLU A 697 -36.02 0.55 8.25
C GLU A 697 -35.48 1.87 8.81
N ALA A 698 -34.17 2.00 8.95
CA ALA A 698 -33.54 3.24 9.40
C ALA A 698 -33.79 4.39 8.41
N ALA A 699 -33.77 4.11 7.10
CA ALA A 699 -34.05 5.06 6.04
C ALA A 699 -35.54 5.53 6.09
N LYS A 700 -36.45 4.57 6.24
CA LYS A 700 -37.90 4.86 6.37
C LYS A 700 -38.17 5.72 7.60
N ALA A 701 -37.53 5.46 8.74
CA ALA A 701 -37.67 6.25 9.95
C ALA A 701 -37.20 7.71 9.79
N ARG A 702 -36.42 8.00 8.77
CA ARG A 702 -35.86 9.33 8.44
C ARG A 702 -36.39 9.90 7.13
N GLU A 703 -37.45 9.32 6.57
CA GLU A 703 -38.11 9.73 5.32
C GLU A 703 -37.14 9.75 4.11
N ILE A 704 -36.12 8.87 4.12
CA ILE A 704 -35.20 8.66 3.02
C ILE A 704 -35.64 7.41 2.25
N ALA A 705 -35.86 7.57 0.94
CA ALA A 705 -36.07 6.41 0.07
C ALA A 705 -34.72 5.83 -0.35
N PRO A 706 -34.39 4.55 -0.06
CA PRO A 706 -33.17 3.93 -0.53
C PRO A 706 -33.36 3.32 -1.92
N ASP A 707 -32.34 3.42 -2.78
CA ASP A 707 -32.21 2.57 -3.96
C ASP A 707 -31.56 1.24 -3.56
N VAL A 708 -32.32 0.15 -3.72
CA VAL A 708 -31.81 -1.17 -3.34
C VAL A 708 -31.73 -2.05 -4.57
N SER A 709 -30.52 -2.47 -4.90
CA SER A 709 -30.23 -3.37 -6.01
C SER A 709 -29.65 -4.69 -5.51
N SER A 710 -29.71 -5.71 -6.33
CA SER A 710 -29.14 -7.02 -6.01
C SER A 710 -28.24 -7.50 -7.14
N LEU A 711 -27.17 -8.20 -6.76
CA LEU A 711 -26.25 -8.85 -7.67
C LEU A 711 -26.26 -10.36 -7.45
N GLU A 712 -26.14 -11.10 -8.52
CA GLU A 712 -25.98 -12.55 -8.48
C GLU A 712 -24.79 -13.05 -9.31
N ARG A 713 -24.44 -14.28 -9.07
CA ARG A 713 -23.50 -15.03 -9.90
C ARG A 713 -24.27 -15.96 -10.81
N THR A 714 -24.02 -15.83 -12.09
CA THR A 714 -24.58 -16.71 -13.13
C THR A 714 -23.48 -17.60 -13.71
N ARG A 715 -23.84 -18.47 -14.65
CA ARG A 715 -22.87 -19.28 -15.41
C ARG A 715 -21.97 -18.43 -16.32
N TRP A 716 -22.34 -17.20 -16.63
CA TRP A 716 -21.57 -16.26 -17.48
C TRP A 716 -20.65 -15.36 -16.68
N GLY A 717 -20.74 -15.40 -15.36
CA GLY A 717 -19.92 -14.57 -14.47
C GLY A 717 -20.69 -14.05 -13.28
N ALA A 718 -20.02 -13.23 -12.49
CA ALA A 718 -20.57 -12.56 -11.32
C ALA A 718 -20.96 -11.10 -11.66
N GLY A 719 -21.66 -10.42 -10.77
CA GLY A 719 -22.01 -9.02 -10.94
C GLY A 719 -23.23 -8.78 -11.82
N VAL A 720 -24.03 -9.80 -12.06
CA VAL A 720 -25.26 -9.67 -12.86
C VAL A 720 -26.37 -9.07 -11.97
N PRO A 721 -27.03 -7.99 -12.43
CA PRO A 721 -28.18 -7.46 -11.71
C PRO A 721 -29.29 -8.49 -11.55
N ALA A 722 -29.81 -8.61 -10.35
CA ALA A 722 -30.85 -9.56 -9.98
C ALA A 722 -31.96 -8.88 -9.16
N ASN A 723 -33.07 -9.59 -9.04
CA ASN A 723 -34.11 -9.14 -8.13
C ASN A 723 -33.70 -9.33 -6.67
N LEU A 724 -34.08 -8.40 -5.82
CA LEU A 724 -33.93 -8.54 -4.37
C LEU A 724 -34.57 -9.84 -3.88
N PRO A 725 -33.98 -10.51 -2.87
CA PRO A 725 -34.64 -11.61 -2.21
C PRO A 725 -36.04 -11.22 -1.74
N LEU A 726 -37.02 -12.09 -1.90
CA LEU A 726 -38.43 -11.84 -1.56
C LEU A 726 -38.60 -11.34 -0.14
N ARG A 727 -37.75 -11.80 0.80
CA ARG A 727 -37.80 -11.37 2.20
C ARG A 727 -37.50 -9.87 2.41
N ALA A 728 -36.75 -9.26 1.49
CA ALA A 728 -36.44 -7.83 1.54
C ALA A 728 -37.45 -6.97 0.75
N GLN A 729 -38.26 -7.59 -0.10
CA GLN A 729 -39.26 -6.88 -0.91
C GLN A 729 -40.49 -6.48 -0.08
N PRO A 730 -41.16 -5.36 -0.41
CA PRO A 730 -42.52 -5.07 0.05
C PRO A 730 -43.45 -6.21 -0.39
N VAL A 731 -44.37 -6.63 0.49
CA VAL A 731 -45.29 -7.76 0.25
C VAL A 731 -46.05 -7.59 -1.06
N LYS A 732 -46.60 -6.39 -1.33
CA LYS A 732 -47.30 -6.09 -2.58
C LYS A 732 -46.41 -6.30 -3.82
N LYS A 733 -45.15 -5.86 -3.77
CA LYS A 733 -44.21 -6.02 -4.90
C LYS A 733 -43.86 -7.49 -5.10
N ALA A 734 -43.65 -8.23 -4.01
CA ALA A 734 -43.37 -9.66 -4.04
C ALA A 734 -44.54 -10.46 -4.65
N LEU A 735 -45.77 -10.22 -4.21
CA LEU A 735 -46.96 -10.87 -4.75
C LEU A 735 -47.18 -10.57 -6.23
N ASN A 736 -47.05 -9.29 -6.64
CA ASN A 736 -47.18 -8.90 -8.04
C ASN A 736 -46.13 -9.57 -8.95
N ARG A 737 -44.90 -9.71 -8.46
CA ARG A 737 -43.84 -10.41 -9.18
C ARG A 737 -44.16 -11.90 -9.32
N LEU A 738 -44.58 -12.57 -8.24
CA LEU A 738 -44.92 -13.97 -8.26
C LEU A 738 -46.10 -14.26 -9.23
N ALA A 739 -47.13 -13.37 -9.19
CA ALA A 739 -48.29 -13.49 -10.05
C ALA A 739 -48.02 -13.14 -11.52
N GLY A 740 -47.07 -12.21 -11.78
CA GLY A 740 -46.74 -11.80 -13.15
C GLY A 740 -45.61 -12.63 -13.74
N GLU A 741 -44.38 -12.40 -13.31
CA GLU A 741 -43.18 -12.96 -13.94
C GLU A 741 -43.00 -14.45 -13.65
N ASP A 742 -43.08 -14.87 -12.37
CA ASP A 742 -42.70 -16.21 -11.95
C ASP A 742 -43.82 -17.24 -12.37
N LEU A 743 -45.09 -16.84 -12.24
CA LEU A 743 -46.20 -17.67 -12.70
C LEU A 743 -46.25 -17.77 -14.25
N ALA A 744 -45.95 -16.69 -14.96
CA ALA A 744 -45.86 -16.73 -16.42
C ALA A 744 -44.78 -17.69 -16.90
N ALA A 745 -43.65 -17.80 -16.18
CA ALA A 745 -42.58 -18.73 -16.47
C ALA A 745 -43.03 -20.19 -16.24
N VAL A 746 -43.84 -20.48 -15.25
CA VAL A 746 -44.47 -21.81 -15.01
C VAL A 746 -45.43 -22.15 -16.16
N ARG A 747 -46.33 -21.21 -16.53
CA ARG A 747 -47.26 -21.38 -17.63
C ARG A 747 -46.56 -21.65 -18.98
N LYS A 748 -45.47 -20.97 -19.22
CA LYS A 748 -44.65 -21.20 -20.40
C LYS A 748 -44.08 -22.61 -20.42
N ALA A 749 -43.51 -23.06 -19.31
CA ALA A 749 -43.03 -24.45 -19.21
C ALA A 749 -44.13 -25.50 -19.36
N GLU A 750 -45.35 -25.19 -18.88
CA GLU A 750 -46.55 -26.03 -19.06
C GLU A 750 -46.95 -26.10 -20.57
N GLN A 751 -47.00 -24.96 -21.26
CA GLN A 751 -47.29 -24.89 -22.69
C GLN A 751 -46.25 -25.60 -23.55
N GLU A 752 -44.97 -25.48 -23.20
CA GLU A 752 -43.84 -26.13 -23.87
C GLU A 752 -43.75 -27.64 -23.55
N ARG A 753 -44.64 -28.16 -22.68
CA ARG A 753 -44.68 -29.54 -22.18
C ARG A 753 -43.35 -30.09 -21.68
N SER A 754 -42.53 -29.21 -21.09
CA SER A 754 -41.26 -29.56 -20.50
C SER A 754 -41.48 -30.03 -19.05
N SER A 755 -41.64 -31.32 -18.83
CA SER A 755 -41.99 -31.88 -17.50
C SER A 755 -40.96 -31.57 -16.41
N GLU A 756 -39.68 -31.55 -16.74
CA GLU A 756 -38.61 -31.27 -15.78
C GLU A 756 -38.53 -29.76 -15.45
N ASP A 757 -38.59 -28.89 -16.46
CA ASP A 757 -38.61 -27.42 -16.28
C ASP A 757 -39.89 -27.00 -15.55
N LEU A 758 -41.05 -27.55 -15.91
CA LEU A 758 -42.30 -27.28 -15.20
C LEU A 758 -42.21 -27.64 -13.71
N ARG A 759 -41.72 -28.85 -13.40
CA ARG A 759 -41.56 -29.31 -12.02
C ARG A 759 -40.60 -28.42 -11.24
N SER A 760 -39.48 -28.07 -11.82
CA SER A 760 -38.48 -27.19 -11.22
C SER A 760 -39.05 -25.80 -10.93
N ARG A 761 -39.70 -25.15 -11.92
CA ARG A 761 -40.28 -23.80 -11.77
C ARG A 761 -41.43 -23.78 -10.79
N THR A 762 -42.30 -24.80 -10.83
CA THR A 762 -43.43 -24.91 -9.87
C THR A 762 -42.92 -25.08 -8.45
N ALA A 763 -41.91 -25.92 -8.23
CA ALA A 763 -41.31 -26.08 -6.89
C ALA A 763 -40.65 -24.75 -6.37
N VAL A 764 -39.99 -24.03 -7.24
CA VAL A 764 -39.42 -22.70 -6.91
C VAL A 764 -40.54 -21.73 -6.57
N LEU A 765 -41.59 -21.64 -7.38
CA LEU A 765 -42.74 -20.74 -7.14
C LEU A 765 -43.44 -21.09 -5.82
N CYS A 766 -43.67 -22.38 -5.52
CA CYS A 766 -44.23 -22.80 -4.23
C CYS A 766 -43.41 -22.35 -3.03
N ARG A 767 -42.10 -22.53 -3.12
CA ARG A 767 -41.15 -22.06 -2.09
C ARG A 767 -41.22 -20.52 -1.94
N ASP A 768 -41.29 -19.81 -3.04
CA ASP A 768 -41.27 -18.35 -3.06
C ASP A 768 -42.62 -17.75 -2.58
N ILE A 769 -43.74 -18.41 -2.87
CA ILE A 769 -45.04 -18.11 -2.25
C ILE A 769 -44.97 -18.33 -0.74
N ARG A 770 -44.38 -19.45 -0.29
CA ARG A 770 -44.20 -19.72 1.14
C ARG A 770 -43.39 -18.65 1.86
N ILE A 771 -42.27 -18.21 1.24
CA ILE A 771 -41.45 -17.12 1.78
C ILE A 771 -42.25 -15.81 1.84
N THR A 772 -43.07 -15.53 0.84
CA THR A 772 -43.91 -14.34 0.79
C THR A 772 -45.02 -14.38 1.85
N LEU A 773 -45.60 -15.54 2.11
CA LEU A 773 -46.56 -15.76 3.19
C LEU A 773 -45.92 -15.46 4.57
N GLU A 774 -44.69 -15.91 4.79
CA GLU A 774 -43.94 -15.57 6.00
C GLU A 774 -43.77 -14.05 6.15
N ASN A 775 -43.48 -13.34 5.04
CA ASN A 775 -43.42 -11.88 5.03
C ASN A 775 -44.78 -11.20 5.30
N ILE A 776 -45.86 -11.79 4.80
CA ILE A 776 -47.24 -11.32 5.10
C ILE A 776 -47.51 -11.40 6.59
N VAL A 777 -47.21 -12.53 7.23
CA VAL A 777 -47.37 -12.71 8.66
C VAL A 777 -46.58 -11.62 9.41
N GLU A 778 -45.32 -11.44 9.10
CA GLU A 778 -44.42 -10.54 9.79
C GLU A 778 -44.79 -9.06 9.57
N LYS A 779 -44.98 -8.66 8.30
CA LYS A 779 -45.14 -7.25 7.93
C LYS A 779 -46.58 -6.73 7.97
N GLU A 780 -47.54 -7.59 7.64
CA GLU A 780 -48.96 -7.18 7.54
C GLU A 780 -49.73 -7.63 8.80
N LEU A 781 -49.83 -8.90 9.12
CA LEU A 781 -50.57 -9.36 10.27
C LEU A 781 -49.99 -8.88 11.59
N LEU A 782 -48.67 -9.03 11.77
CA LEU A 782 -47.97 -8.58 12.98
C LEU A 782 -47.53 -7.10 12.87
N ALA A 783 -47.85 -6.43 11.78
CA ALA A 783 -47.58 -5.01 11.52
C ALA A 783 -46.12 -4.62 11.82
N ASP A 784 -45.17 -5.48 11.55
CA ASP A 784 -43.74 -5.30 11.91
C ASP A 784 -43.52 -5.03 13.44
N VAL A 785 -44.42 -5.47 14.30
CA VAL A 785 -44.19 -5.41 15.76
C VAL A 785 -43.01 -6.30 16.16
N VAL A 786 -42.94 -7.50 15.59
CA VAL A 786 -41.86 -8.45 15.75
C VAL A 786 -41.30 -8.75 14.38
N GLY A 787 -40.02 -8.52 14.18
CA GLY A 787 -39.29 -8.82 12.93
C GLY A 787 -38.21 -9.88 13.17
N ARG A 788 -38.02 -10.86 12.26
CA ARG A 788 -37.02 -11.95 12.38
C ARG A 788 -35.58 -11.47 12.53
N PHE A 789 -35.32 -10.32 11.95
CA PHE A 789 -33.97 -9.74 11.91
C PHE A 789 -33.85 -8.51 12.81
N ARG A 790 -34.85 -8.23 13.63
CA ARG A 790 -34.91 -7.07 14.53
C ARG A 790 -34.96 -7.51 16.00
N ARG A 791 -34.07 -6.96 16.82
CA ARG A 791 -34.01 -7.25 18.25
C ARG A 791 -35.17 -6.67 19.06
N PRO A 792 -35.51 -5.38 18.90
CA PRO A 792 -36.57 -4.79 19.68
C PRO A 792 -37.95 -5.12 19.11
N VAL A 793 -38.85 -5.40 20.01
CA VAL A 793 -40.29 -5.39 19.71
C VAL A 793 -40.73 -3.94 19.61
N THR A 794 -41.27 -3.53 18.44
CA THR A 794 -41.65 -2.15 18.17
C THR A 794 -43.16 -1.99 18.28
N THR A 795 -43.62 -1.48 19.40
CA THR A 795 -45.08 -1.35 19.67
C THR A 795 -45.68 -0.01 19.27
N GLN A 796 -44.88 1.06 19.27
CA GLN A 796 -45.33 2.41 19.04
C GLN A 796 -45.98 2.61 17.66
N GLY A 797 -47.23 2.97 17.61
CA GLY A 797 -48.03 3.18 16.41
C GLY A 797 -48.34 1.90 15.61
N LYS A 798 -48.05 0.70 16.15
CA LYS A 798 -48.19 -0.57 15.43
C LYS A 798 -49.20 -1.52 16.08
N LEU A 799 -49.31 -1.55 17.41
CA LEU A 799 -50.21 -2.50 18.07
C LEU A 799 -51.67 -2.35 17.64
N HIS A 800 -52.16 -1.14 17.38
CA HIS A 800 -53.51 -0.95 16.87
C HIS A 800 -53.72 -1.50 15.45
N LYS A 801 -52.63 -1.66 14.68
CA LYS A 801 -52.67 -2.29 13.36
C LYS A 801 -52.81 -3.80 13.51
N VAL A 802 -52.16 -4.42 14.51
CA VAL A 802 -52.31 -5.83 14.83
C VAL A 802 -53.77 -6.13 15.24
N ALA A 803 -54.44 -5.20 15.97
CA ALA A 803 -55.84 -5.32 16.36
C ALA A 803 -56.83 -5.31 15.18
N ARG A 804 -56.39 -5.01 13.96
CA ARG A 804 -57.24 -5.07 12.73
C ARG A 804 -57.39 -6.47 12.20
N VAL A 805 -56.52 -7.41 12.64
CA VAL A 805 -56.53 -8.81 12.21
C VAL A 805 -57.84 -9.45 12.63
N GLN A 806 -58.50 -10.03 11.67
CA GLN A 806 -59.77 -10.76 11.87
C GLN A 806 -59.51 -12.29 11.79
N PRO A 807 -60.38 -13.14 12.36
CA PRO A 807 -60.25 -14.59 12.24
C PRO A 807 -60.10 -15.10 10.80
N ALA A 808 -60.89 -14.52 9.87
CA ALA A 808 -60.81 -14.84 8.45
C ALA A 808 -59.42 -14.59 7.80
N ASP A 809 -58.68 -13.56 8.30
CA ASP A 809 -57.33 -13.25 7.84
C ASP A 809 -56.37 -14.37 8.28
N CYS A 810 -56.53 -14.83 9.53
CA CYS A 810 -55.73 -15.95 10.06
C CYS A 810 -56.04 -17.25 9.32
N GLU A 811 -57.32 -17.55 9.10
CA GLU A 811 -57.76 -18.75 8.40
C GLU A 811 -57.16 -18.82 6.97
N LEU A 812 -57.24 -17.70 6.22
CA LEU A 812 -56.68 -17.66 4.86
C LEU A 812 -55.15 -17.90 4.88
N ILE A 813 -54.45 -17.20 5.77
CA ILE A 813 -52.99 -17.31 5.79
C ILE A 813 -52.55 -18.67 6.30
N GLU A 814 -53.22 -19.27 7.31
CA GLU A 814 -52.97 -20.63 7.80
C GLU A 814 -53.23 -21.70 6.70
N GLU A 815 -54.35 -21.55 5.94
CA GLU A 815 -54.65 -22.40 4.80
C GLU A 815 -53.50 -22.39 3.78
N MET A 816 -53.12 -21.19 3.35
CA MET A 816 -52.07 -21.00 2.37
C MET A 816 -50.69 -21.46 2.89
N MET A 817 -50.34 -21.14 4.15
CA MET A 817 -49.14 -21.59 4.78
C MET A 817 -49.02 -23.10 4.88
N THR A 818 -50.12 -23.75 5.24
CA THR A 818 -50.23 -25.22 5.31
C THR A 818 -50.08 -25.85 3.96
N LYS A 819 -50.77 -25.29 2.94
CA LYS A 819 -50.71 -25.73 1.55
C LYS A 819 -49.28 -25.68 1.03
N TYR A 820 -48.66 -24.50 1.06
CA TYR A 820 -47.34 -24.33 0.45
C TYR A 820 -46.19 -24.91 1.28
N SER A 821 -46.37 -25.14 2.59
CA SER A 821 -45.42 -25.88 3.43
C SER A 821 -45.24 -27.33 3.00
N ARG A 822 -46.32 -27.97 2.51
CA ARG A 822 -46.26 -29.38 2.04
C ARG A 822 -45.33 -29.55 0.85
N TYR A 823 -45.15 -28.51 0.04
CA TYR A 823 -44.33 -28.56 -1.17
C TYR A 823 -42.87 -28.21 -0.91
N VAL A 824 -42.54 -27.63 0.24
CA VAL A 824 -41.20 -27.15 0.58
C VAL A 824 -40.41 -28.12 1.48
N HIS A 825 -41.10 -28.84 2.37
CA HIS A 825 -40.43 -29.80 3.26
C HIS A 825 -40.10 -31.13 2.52
N ALA A 826 -38.98 -31.75 2.90
CA ALA A 826 -38.51 -33.02 2.35
C ALA A 826 -39.60 -34.07 2.47
N GLN A 827 -40.01 -34.63 1.32
CA GLN A 827 -41.05 -35.63 1.22
C GLN A 827 -40.42 -37.06 1.24
N PRO A 828 -41.09 -38.05 1.86
CA PRO A 828 -40.65 -39.42 1.71
C PRO A 828 -40.62 -39.79 0.23
N GLY A 829 -39.56 -40.45 -0.24
CA GLY A 829 -39.35 -40.78 -1.66
C GLY A 829 -40.41 -41.72 -2.26
N GLU A 830 -41.21 -42.36 -1.38
CA GLU A 830 -42.21 -43.34 -1.81
C GLU A 830 -43.57 -42.76 -2.29
N SER A 831 -43.91 -41.50 -1.88
CA SER A 831 -45.13 -40.83 -2.38
C SER A 831 -44.93 -39.32 -2.42
N PRO A 832 -44.30 -38.79 -3.47
CA PRO A 832 -44.16 -37.36 -3.62
C PRO A 832 -45.51 -36.71 -3.86
N VAL A 833 -45.81 -35.64 -3.08
CA VAL A 833 -47.03 -34.83 -3.32
C VAL A 833 -46.93 -34.22 -4.70
N SER A 834 -48.00 -34.36 -5.52
CA SER A 834 -48.07 -33.70 -6.82
C SER A 834 -48.05 -32.18 -6.61
N LEU A 835 -47.20 -31.51 -7.36
CA LEU A 835 -47.15 -30.04 -7.34
C LEU A 835 -48.47 -29.44 -7.85
N PRO A 836 -48.86 -28.25 -7.38
CA PRO A 836 -50.09 -27.61 -7.80
C PRO A 836 -49.98 -27.16 -9.28
N GLU A 837 -51.14 -27.12 -9.96
CA GLU A 837 -51.24 -26.61 -11.32
C GLU A 837 -51.07 -25.09 -11.36
N ALA A 838 -50.65 -24.56 -12.50
CA ALA A 838 -50.47 -23.11 -12.66
C ALA A 838 -51.74 -22.30 -12.39
N ALA A 839 -52.91 -22.85 -12.80
CA ALA A 839 -54.20 -22.21 -12.54
C ALA A 839 -54.56 -22.14 -11.05
N GLU A 840 -54.19 -23.16 -10.28
CA GLU A 840 -54.40 -23.20 -8.83
C GLU A 840 -53.55 -22.16 -8.12
N MET A 841 -52.26 -22.06 -8.48
CA MET A 841 -51.34 -21.05 -7.93
C MET A 841 -51.76 -19.63 -8.31
N GLU A 842 -52.31 -19.44 -9.52
CA GLU A 842 -52.84 -18.14 -9.93
C GLU A 842 -54.04 -17.73 -9.06
N ALA A 843 -54.99 -18.64 -8.83
CA ALA A 843 -56.13 -18.36 -7.97
C ALA A 843 -55.70 -18.02 -6.55
N ASP A 844 -54.74 -18.73 -6.01
CA ASP A 844 -54.17 -18.46 -4.68
C ASP A 844 -53.45 -17.09 -4.62
N LEU A 845 -52.65 -16.77 -5.59
CA LEU A 845 -51.96 -15.48 -5.68
C LEU A 845 -52.94 -14.33 -5.84
N ALA A 846 -54.03 -14.51 -6.65
CA ALA A 846 -55.10 -13.54 -6.82
C ALA A 846 -55.83 -13.30 -5.50
N ARG A 847 -56.19 -14.38 -4.76
CA ARG A 847 -56.79 -14.28 -3.42
C ARG A 847 -55.91 -13.51 -2.45
N LEU A 848 -54.58 -13.78 -2.45
CA LEU A 848 -53.63 -13.06 -1.57
C LEU A 848 -53.51 -11.57 -1.94
N ILE A 849 -53.51 -11.23 -3.21
CA ILE A 849 -53.42 -9.85 -3.71
C ILE A 849 -54.68 -9.08 -3.34
N GLU A 850 -55.87 -9.70 -3.57
CA GLU A 850 -57.20 -9.12 -3.21
C GLU A 850 -57.28 -8.94 -1.70
N TRP A 851 -56.94 -9.98 -0.93
CA TRP A 851 -56.89 -9.88 0.52
C TRP A 851 -55.97 -8.76 1.02
N LEU A 852 -54.75 -8.63 0.46
CA LEU A 852 -53.84 -7.58 0.85
C LEU A 852 -54.37 -6.19 0.54
N ALA A 853 -55.09 -6.03 -0.60
CA ALA A 853 -55.73 -4.78 -0.98
C ALA A 853 -56.85 -4.38 -0.01
N GLU A 854 -57.61 -5.35 0.45
CA GLU A 854 -58.68 -5.14 1.46
C GLU A 854 -58.09 -4.91 2.86
N PHE A 855 -57.14 -5.74 3.28
CA PHE A 855 -56.50 -5.62 4.58
C PHE A 855 -55.80 -4.27 4.75
N SER A 856 -55.19 -3.75 3.68
CA SER A 856 -54.53 -2.43 3.68
C SER A 856 -55.47 -1.25 3.85
N LYS A 857 -56.81 -1.42 3.56
CA LYS A 857 -57.82 -0.38 3.72
C LYS A 857 -58.36 -0.30 5.15
N ARG A 858 -58.23 -1.35 5.93
CA ARG A 858 -58.64 -1.39 7.34
C ARG A 858 -57.60 -0.65 8.22
#